data_8340fecd917b47717c254c8a7f5e890e
#
_entry.id   8340fecd917b47717c254c8a7f5e890e
#
_cell.length_a   1.000
_cell.length_b   1.000
_cell.length_c   1.000
_cell.angle_alpha   90.00
_cell.angle_beta   90.00
_cell.angle_gamma   90.00
#
_symmetry.space_group_name_H-M   'P 1'
#
loop_
_entity.id
_entity.type
_entity.pdbx_description
1 polymer ?
#
loop_
_entity_poly.entity_id
_entity_poly.type
_entity_poly.pdbx_seq_one_letter_code
_entity_poly.pdbx_strand_id
1 'polypeptide(L)'
;MPFDTPPSVEQVIVTAARLPPAAAEAAFSAVHLSESDLAKSQRVDEAVGQVPGVSLFRRTSSLSANPTTQGISLRAIAPSGAGRTLVTLDGVPLNDPFGGWVIWSQLAPESLTGIDIVRGAGAGPYGAGALTGVIGLKERDAGIAADVSVGNLGSERASAAAVSTLGRFEFFGAASYDKSDGYVPVRGPAQGAADTRTDLEAKSISGRVDMATGLGLLSLRGGFFEEDRGAGLAGARANASGNVFSATLVQAPRGAALGWKLQAWRRTSDLFNSSVAVAADRSSTTPANSQDKTPATGWGLNGALRQKLGGVEWELGADARLNDGEERERYSYMAGAYTRNRVTGGKTSVVGAYADGSWTTGPWLVAGGLRLDHWETTDGFRVERNALTGAVLLDQRPADRDGEVVSGRLGVTRDLGQDTTARIAGYTGFRPASLNELYRPFRVGNDVTEANAGLKPERLQGLEAGVSRKGDKGLIEATAFWNRIEDPIVNVTLGAGPGTFPIGGFIPAGGVLRQRQNAGTIDAIGLEGRAERKVGAVTLSSALSATDARVDGGSDAPQLTGKRPAQAPIWSATAGLSAELSEKLTLASDLTWEGKRFEDDLNSRVLDPAWRLDARLDWRVRPLVTAYVAGDNLLDANIQTSRTADGVAGYSAPRIVRVGLRLAI
;
A
#
# COMPACT_ATOMS: atom_id res chain seq x y z
N MET A 1 -55.55 18.67 31.52
CA MET A 1 -55.07 18.08 30.25
C MET A 1 -53.56 18.22 30.24
N PRO A 2 -52.82 17.14 30.29
CA PRO A 2 -51.36 17.22 30.17
C PRO A 2 -51.02 17.42 28.70
N PHE A 3 -50.11 18.34 28.43
CA PHE A 3 -49.53 18.58 27.10
C PHE A 3 -48.63 17.38 26.70
N ASP A 4 -48.99 16.72 25.60
CA ASP A 4 -48.18 15.71 24.97
C ASP A 4 -46.85 16.36 24.53
N THR A 5 -45.77 15.88 25.09
CA THR A 5 -44.41 16.15 24.61
C THR A 5 -44.24 15.44 23.26
N PRO A 6 -43.82 16.15 22.19
CA PRO A 6 -43.53 15.48 20.91
C PRO A 6 -42.42 14.44 21.11
N PRO A 7 -42.48 13.29 20.41
CA PRO A 7 -41.46 12.27 20.53
C PRO A 7 -40.10 12.85 20.13
N SER A 8 -39.10 12.66 20.98
CA SER A 8 -37.72 12.99 20.68
C SER A 8 -37.31 12.26 19.39
N VAL A 9 -37.05 13.00 18.35
CA VAL A 9 -36.38 12.47 17.16
C VAL A 9 -35.00 11.96 17.64
N GLU A 10 -34.82 10.65 17.76
CA GLU A 10 -33.51 10.08 17.88
C GLU A 10 -32.69 10.54 16.66
N GLN A 11 -31.82 11.49 16.88
CA GLN A 11 -30.82 11.89 15.90
C GLN A 11 -29.87 10.72 15.73
N VAL A 12 -30.11 9.90 14.71
CA VAL A 12 -29.11 8.93 14.25
C VAL A 12 -27.99 9.76 13.63
N ILE A 13 -26.95 10.00 14.41
CA ILE A 13 -25.71 10.62 13.94
C ILE A 13 -25.06 9.56 13.01
N VAL A 14 -25.22 9.75 11.69
CA VAL A 14 -24.47 9.00 10.69
C VAL A 14 -23.11 9.69 10.58
N THR A 15 -22.10 9.11 11.20
CA THR A 15 -20.78 9.71 11.38
C THR A 15 -19.85 9.56 10.18
N ALA A 16 -20.24 8.85 9.11
CA ALA A 16 -19.43 8.74 7.88
C ALA A 16 -20.26 8.23 6.70
N ALA A 17 -19.90 8.65 5.48
CA ALA A 17 -20.55 8.21 4.23
C ALA A 17 -20.08 6.81 3.79
N ARG A 18 -20.24 5.82 4.64
CA ARG A 18 -19.91 4.41 4.39
C ARG A 18 -20.99 3.49 4.95
N LEU A 19 -21.15 2.32 4.31
CA LEU A 19 -21.97 1.27 4.94
C LEU A 19 -21.25 0.76 6.20
N PRO A 20 -21.99 0.35 7.22
CA PRO A 20 -21.40 -0.33 8.40
C PRO A 20 -20.57 -1.54 7.97
N PRO A 21 -19.59 -2.01 8.78
CA PRO A 21 -18.88 -3.24 8.51
C PRO A 21 -19.87 -4.41 8.30
N ALA A 22 -19.65 -5.23 7.26
CA ALA A 22 -20.49 -6.40 7.02
C ALA A 22 -20.17 -7.51 8.03
N ALA A 23 -21.17 -8.22 8.52
CA ALA A 23 -20.96 -9.36 9.41
C ALA A 23 -20.05 -10.44 8.79
N ALA A 24 -20.07 -10.57 7.47
CA ALA A 24 -19.22 -11.47 6.69
C ALA A 24 -17.72 -11.25 6.92
N GLU A 25 -17.27 -10.03 7.24
CA GLU A 25 -15.84 -9.71 7.43
C GLU A 25 -15.23 -10.48 8.61
N ALA A 26 -16.01 -10.79 9.64
CA ALA A 26 -15.55 -11.54 10.82
C ALA A 26 -15.15 -13.00 10.51
N ALA A 27 -15.49 -13.50 9.33
CA ALA A 27 -15.11 -14.85 8.89
C ALA A 27 -13.69 -14.91 8.29
N PHE A 28 -13.02 -13.77 8.10
CA PHE A 28 -11.70 -13.66 7.47
C PHE A 28 -10.66 -13.05 8.41
N SER A 29 -9.37 -13.23 8.09
CA SER A 29 -8.28 -12.66 8.89
C SER A 29 -8.23 -11.14 8.72
N ALA A 30 -8.51 -10.41 9.81
CA ALA A 30 -8.45 -8.94 9.81
C ALA A 30 -7.64 -8.42 11.01
N VAL A 31 -6.93 -7.31 10.81
CA VAL A 31 -6.25 -6.55 11.86
C VAL A 31 -6.77 -5.12 11.81
N HIS A 32 -7.15 -4.60 12.96
CA HIS A 32 -7.53 -3.21 13.12
C HIS A 32 -6.41 -2.41 13.79
N LEU A 33 -6.03 -1.29 13.20
CA LEU A 33 -5.18 -0.27 13.82
C LEU A 33 -6.07 0.90 14.24
N SER A 34 -6.03 1.23 15.51
CA SER A 34 -6.77 2.36 16.09
C SER A 34 -6.05 3.68 15.86
N GLU A 35 -6.72 4.80 16.15
CA GLU A 35 -6.09 6.13 16.15
C GLU A 35 -4.86 6.19 17.07
N SER A 36 -4.91 5.51 18.23
CA SER A 36 -3.76 5.44 19.14
C SER A 36 -2.57 4.66 18.57
N ASP A 37 -2.81 3.68 17.69
CA ASP A 37 -1.72 2.98 16.98
C ASP A 37 -1.13 3.86 15.89
N LEU A 38 -1.95 4.58 15.14
CA LEU A 38 -1.51 5.54 14.13
C LEU A 38 -0.67 6.67 14.74
N ALA A 39 -1.03 7.10 15.95
CA ALA A 39 -0.33 8.15 16.68
C ALA A 39 1.13 7.85 17.03
N LYS A 40 1.53 6.57 17.01
CA LYS A 40 2.90 6.15 17.29
C LYS A 40 3.84 6.40 16.11
N SER A 41 3.30 6.48 14.89
CA SER A 41 4.04 6.65 13.63
C SER A 41 3.83 8.05 13.04
N GLN A 42 4.81 8.54 12.29
CA GLN A 42 4.66 9.81 11.56
C GLN A 42 3.98 9.64 10.21
N ARG A 43 4.03 8.44 9.64
CA ARG A 43 3.54 8.12 8.31
C ARG A 43 2.59 6.94 8.36
N VAL A 44 1.60 6.95 7.49
CA VAL A 44 0.60 5.88 7.43
C VAL A 44 1.22 4.54 7.05
N ASP A 45 2.15 4.53 6.09
CA ASP A 45 2.86 3.31 5.67
C ASP A 45 3.75 2.74 6.79
N GLU A 46 4.33 3.57 7.64
CA GLU A 46 5.09 3.13 8.81
C GLU A 46 4.18 2.43 9.83
N ALA A 47 2.99 3.00 10.11
CA ALA A 47 2.01 2.37 10.99
C ALA A 47 1.56 1.00 10.45
N VAL A 48 1.23 0.92 9.16
CA VAL A 48 0.83 -0.32 8.50
C VAL A 48 1.98 -1.33 8.47
N GLY A 49 3.21 -0.86 8.25
CA GLY A 49 4.43 -1.67 8.23
C GLY A 49 4.81 -2.32 9.57
N GLN A 50 4.25 -1.85 10.70
CA GLN A 50 4.43 -2.50 12.02
C GLN A 50 3.63 -3.81 12.13
N VAL A 51 2.66 -4.05 11.24
CA VAL A 51 1.85 -5.27 11.25
C VAL A 51 2.63 -6.40 10.58
N PRO A 52 3.00 -7.48 11.28
CA PRO A 52 3.73 -8.59 10.70
C PRO A 52 3.01 -9.22 9.52
N GLY A 53 3.80 -9.59 8.51
CA GLY A 53 3.27 -10.05 7.23
C GLY A 53 2.90 -8.93 6.25
N VAL A 54 2.85 -7.67 6.68
CA VAL A 54 2.80 -6.52 5.78
C VAL A 54 4.19 -6.24 5.26
N SER A 55 4.33 -6.18 3.94
CA SER A 55 5.61 -5.91 3.28
C SER A 55 5.55 -4.63 2.48
N LEU A 56 6.26 -3.61 2.92
CA LEU A 56 6.65 -2.48 2.09
C LEU A 56 7.75 -2.96 1.14
N PHE A 57 7.65 -2.62 -0.14
CA PHE A 57 8.66 -3.00 -1.10
C PHE A 57 10.03 -2.43 -0.70
N ARG A 58 11.08 -3.27 -0.71
CA ARG A 58 12.44 -2.93 -0.28
C ARG A 58 12.59 -2.48 1.17
N ARG A 59 11.67 -2.79 2.07
CA ARG A 59 11.74 -2.36 3.48
C ARG A 59 11.94 -0.84 3.65
N THR A 60 11.44 -0.04 2.75
CA THR A 60 11.68 1.40 2.72
C THR A 60 10.38 2.14 2.97
N SER A 61 10.35 3.02 3.98
CA SER A 61 9.20 3.89 4.21
C SER A 61 9.11 5.00 3.16
N SER A 62 7.94 5.61 3.07
CA SER A 62 7.70 6.75 2.18
C SER A 62 8.59 7.96 2.47
N LEU A 63 9.30 7.98 3.60
CA LEU A 63 10.33 8.99 3.88
C LEU A 63 11.41 9.04 2.78
N SER A 64 11.81 7.88 2.25
CA SER A 64 12.91 7.79 1.28
C SER A 64 12.63 6.87 0.08
N ALA A 65 11.49 6.16 0.07
CA ALA A 65 11.12 5.32 -1.05
C ALA A 65 10.75 6.17 -2.28
N ASN A 66 11.35 5.87 -3.44
CA ASN A 66 10.91 6.46 -4.70
C ASN A 66 9.40 6.20 -4.89
N PRO A 67 8.60 7.16 -5.40
CA PRO A 67 7.16 6.98 -5.62
C PRO A 67 6.81 5.67 -6.32
N THR A 68 7.57 5.30 -7.36
CA THR A 68 7.34 4.08 -8.16
C THR A 68 7.70 2.77 -7.45
N THR A 69 8.19 2.84 -6.21
CA THR A 69 8.55 1.68 -5.39
C THR A 69 7.72 1.58 -4.09
N GLN A 70 6.68 2.38 -3.94
CA GLN A 70 5.82 2.39 -2.75
C GLN A 70 4.68 1.36 -2.83
N GLY A 71 4.96 0.19 -3.39
CA GLY A 71 4.03 -0.94 -3.41
C GLY A 71 3.93 -1.62 -2.05
N ILE A 72 2.75 -2.18 -1.77
CA ILE A 72 2.47 -2.91 -0.54
C ILE A 72 1.88 -4.29 -0.84
N SER A 73 2.26 -5.29 -0.07
CA SER A 73 1.76 -6.66 -0.18
C SER A 73 1.58 -7.27 1.20
N LEU A 74 0.59 -8.15 1.35
CA LEU A 74 0.32 -8.86 2.59
C LEU A 74 0.91 -10.28 2.56
N ARG A 75 1.18 -10.86 3.75
CA ARG A 75 1.71 -12.21 3.95
C ARG A 75 3.09 -12.46 3.30
N ALA A 76 3.79 -11.42 2.88
CA ALA A 76 5.12 -11.52 2.24
C ALA A 76 5.19 -12.54 1.09
N ILE A 77 4.08 -12.76 0.36
CA ILE A 77 4.00 -13.81 -0.68
C ILE A 77 4.88 -13.45 -1.87
N ALA A 78 4.78 -12.22 -2.36
CA ALA A 78 5.58 -11.73 -3.48
C ALA A 78 5.54 -10.18 -3.49
N PRO A 79 6.32 -9.49 -2.65
CA PRO A 79 6.39 -8.03 -2.65
C PRO A 79 6.80 -7.49 -4.03
N SER A 80 6.18 -6.38 -4.44
CA SER A 80 6.39 -5.77 -5.75
C SER A 80 6.25 -4.25 -5.65
N GLY A 81 6.93 -3.49 -6.49
CA GLY A 81 6.80 -2.04 -6.56
C GLY A 81 5.39 -1.59 -6.96
N ALA A 82 4.69 -2.33 -7.80
CA ALA A 82 3.29 -2.08 -8.15
C ALA A 82 2.31 -2.41 -7.00
N GLY A 83 2.72 -3.22 -6.02
CA GLY A 83 1.85 -3.70 -4.95
C GLY A 83 0.91 -4.82 -5.41
N ARG A 84 0.43 -5.60 -4.44
CA ARG A 84 -0.57 -6.67 -4.63
C ARG A 84 -1.74 -6.54 -3.66
N THR A 85 -1.84 -5.41 -3.00
CA THR A 85 -2.87 -5.08 -2.02
C THR A 85 -3.64 -3.86 -2.49
N LEU A 86 -4.96 -3.93 -2.42
CA LEU A 86 -5.81 -2.78 -2.67
C LEU A 86 -5.80 -1.89 -1.41
N VAL A 87 -5.43 -0.63 -1.57
CA VAL A 87 -5.50 0.37 -0.50
C VAL A 87 -6.63 1.35 -0.82
N THR A 88 -7.53 1.56 0.12
CA THR A 88 -8.67 2.47 -0.07
C THR A 88 -8.78 3.48 1.06
N LEU A 89 -9.31 4.67 0.75
CA LEU A 89 -9.79 5.63 1.73
C LEU A 89 -11.32 5.72 1.58
N ASP A 90 -12.05 5.24 2.59
CA ASP A 90 -13.52 5.13 2.58
C ASP A 90 -14.08 4.48 1.30
N GLY A 91 -13.36 3.47 0.78
CA GLY A 91 -13.73 2.72 -0.43
C GLY A 91 -13.20 3.28 -1.74
N VAL A 92 -12.60 4.47 -1.76
CA VAL A 92 -11.92 5.03 -2.95
C VAL A 92 -10.49 4.52 -3.02
N PRO A 93 -10.06 3.86 -4.10
CA PRO A 93 -8.70 3.37 -4.25
C PRO A 93 -7.65 4.48 -4.18
N LEU A 94 -6.57 4.24 -3.43
CA LEU A 94 -5.39 5.10 -3.36
C LEU A 94 -4.25 4.62 -4.27
N ASN A 95 -4.35 3.41 -4.79
CA ASN A 95 -3.39 2.88 -5.74
C ASN A 95 -3.32 3.76 -6.99
N ASP A 96 -2.10 4.08 -7.42
CA ASP A 96 -1.84 4.93 -8.58
C ASP A 96 -2.41 4.33 -9.87
N PRO A 97 -3.09 5.12 -10.73
CA PRO A 97 -3.72 4.61 -11.96
C PRO A 97 -2.72 4.04 -12.98
N PHE A 98 -1.48 4.56 -13.02
CA PHE A 98 -0.47 4.08 -13.93
C PHE A 98 0.27 2.86 -13.39
N GLY A 99 0.67 2.90 -12.11
CA GLY A 99 1.62 1.94 -11.57
C GLY A 99 1.13 1.02 -10.48
N GLY A 100 -0.01 1.31 -9.84
CA GLY A 100 -0.56 0.49 -8.75
C GLY A 100 0.12 0.71 -7.38
N TRP A 101 1.23 1.45 -7.30
CA TRP A 101 1.83 1.86 -6.03
C TRP A 101 0.94 2.86 -5.26
N VAL A 102 1.25 3.13 -4.01
CA VAL A 102 0.52 4.09 -3.17
C VAL A 102 1.45 5.21 -2.76
N ILE A 103 1.14 6.45 -3.17
CA ILE A 103 1.87 7.64 -2.72
C ILE A 103 1.40 7.99 -1.31
N TRP A 104 2.11 7.54 -0.28
CA TRP A 104 1.67 7.65 1.12
C TRP A 104 1.70 9.07 1.66
N SER A 105 2.53 9.95 1.11
CA SER A 105 2.59 11.38 1.47
C SER A 105 1.30 12.16 1.21
N GLN A 106 0.33 11.57 0.48
CA GLN A 106 -0.99 12.18 0.27
C GLN A 106 -1.87 12.21 1.53
N LEU A 107 -1.51 11.47 2.58
CA LEU A 107 -2.28 11.35 3.82
C LEU A 107 -1.37 11.41 5.05
N ALA A 108 -1.80 12.16 6.06
CA ALA A 108 -1.20 12.15 7.39
C ALA A 108 -1.99 11.22 8.33
N PRO A 109 -1.35 10.57 9.31
CA PRO A 109 -2.05 9.78 10.33
C PRO A 109 -3.18 10.54 11.04
N GLU A 110 -3.00 11.85 11.27
CA GLU A 110 -3.98 12.73 11.93
C GLU A 110 -5.31 12.84 11.17
N SER A 111 -5.29 12.62 9.85
CA SER A 111 -6.50 12.62 9.01
C SER A 111 -7.33 11.35 9.13
N LEU A 112 -6.86 10.34 9.87
CA LEU A 112 -7.47 9.01 9.97
C LEU A 112 -7.93 8.73 11.41
N THR A 113 -9.00 7.93 11.55
CA THR A 113 -9.45 7.35 12.83
C THR A 113 -9.10 5.88 12.98
N GLY A 114 -8.71 5.20 11.89
CA GLY A 114 -8.29 3.80 11.95
C GLY A 114 -8.00 3.21 10.58
N ILE A 115 -7.44 2.01 10.61
CA ILE A 115 -7.12 1.21 9.43
C ILE A 115 -7.57 -0.22 9.66
N ASP A 116 -8.29 -0.80 8.71
CA ASP A 116 -8.61 -2.22 8.68
C ASP A 116 -7.73 -2.92 7.62
N ILE A 117 -7.02 -3.94 8.01
CA ILE A 117 -6.19 -4.78 7.15
C ILE A 117 -6.84 -6.13 7.04
N VAL A 118 -7.48 -6.42 5.91
CA VAL A 118 -8.09 -7.72 5.62
C VAL A 118 -7.11 -8.52 4.77
N ARG A 119 -6.69 -9.66 5.29
CA ARG A 119 -5.75 -10.56 4.61
C ARG A 119 -6.49 -11.60 3.78
N GLY A 120 -5.85 -12.09 2.73
CA GLY A 120 -6.47 -12.98 1.76
C GLY A 120 -7.09 -12.24 0.59
N ALA A 121 -7.52 -12.95 -0.43
CA ALA A 121 -8.01 -12.33 -1.64
C ALA A 121 -9.34 -11.59 -1.45
N GLY A 122 -9.50 -10.53 -2.22
CA GLY A 122 -10.61 -9.59 -2.11
C GLY A 122 -11.83 -9.94 -2.95
N ALA A 123 -12.22 -11.21 -3.04
CA ALA A 123 -13.52 -11.54 -3.62
C ALA A 123 -14.66 -10.83 -2.87
N GLY A 124 -15.78 -10.61 -3.53
CA GLY A 124 -16.90 -9.86 -2.97
C GLY A 124 -16.73 -8.35 -3.15
N PRO A 125 -16.91 -7.51 -2.10
CA PRO A 125 -17.04 -6.06 -2.25
C PRO A 125 -15.75 -5.33 -2.63
N TYR A 126 -14.58 -5.99 -2.59
CA TYR A 126 -13.30 -5.31 -2.82
C TYR A 126 -12.85 -5.31 -4.29
N GLY A 127 -13.09 -6.41 -5.00
CA GLY A 127 -12.85 -6.54 -6.44
C GLY A 127 -11.37 -6.56 -6.86
N ALA A 128 -11.16 -6.14 -8.10
CA ALA A 128 -9.86 -6.17 -8.75
C ALA A 128 -8.78 -5.40 -7.97
N GLY A 129 -7.55 -5.94 -7.94
CA GLY A 129 -6.41 -5.35 -7.22
C GLY A 129 -6.24 -5.84 -5.79
N ALA A 130 -7.25 -6.45 -5.18
CA ALA A 130 -7.18 -7.04 -3.85
C ALA A 130 -6.61 -8.48 -3.91
N LEU A 131 -5.40 -8.64 -4.47
CA LEU A 131 -4.80 -9.96 -4.68
C LEU A 131 -4.40 -10.60 -3.34
N THR A 132 -3.59 -9.92 -2.53
CA THR A 132 -3.14 -10.42 -1.23
C THR A 132 -3.98 -9.91 -0.06
N GLY A 133 -4.88 -8.96 -0.32
CA GLY A 133 -5.80 -8.40 0.65
C GLY A 133 -6.12 -6.93 0.40
N VAL A 134 -6.74 -6.32 1.41
CA VAL A 134 -7.21 -4.94 1.39
C VAL A 134 -6.73 -4.19 2.62
N ILE A 135 -6.34 -2.94 2.45
CA ILE A 135 -6.08 -1.98 3.52
C ILE A 135 -7.09 -0.86 3.39
N GLY A 136 -8.09 -0.86 4.26
CA GLY A 136 -9.15 0.14 4.32
C GLY A 136 -8.81 1.24 5.31
N LEU A 137 -8.51 2.43 4.84
CA LEU A 137 -8.28 3.62 5.65
C LEU A 137 -9.62 4.29 5.93
N LYS A 138 -9.82 4.73 7.18
CA LYS A 138 -11.02 5.45 7.62
C LYS A 138 -10.66 6.90 7.89
N GLU A 139 -11.22 7.81 7.09
CA GLU A 139 -11.02 9.24 7.29
C GLU A 139 -11.69 9.70 8.58
N ARG A 140 -11.12 10.71 9.22
CA ARG A 140 -11.63 11.28 10.47
C ARG A 140 -13.06 11.79 10.30
N ASP A 141 -13.92 11.40 11.23
CA ASP A 141 -15.34 11.72 11.28
C ASP A 141 -15.73 12.50 12.54
N ALA A 142 -14.79 12.80 13.45
CA ALA A 142 -15.01 13.62 14.61
C ALA A 142 -13.70 14.21 15.17
N GLY A 143 -13.80 15.32 15.87
CA GLY A 143 -12.72 15.90 16.66
C GLY A 143 -11.65 16.61 15.83
N ILE A 144 -10.54 16.89 16.51
CA ILE A 144 -9.37 17.59 15.95
C ILE A 144 -8.13 16.78 16.32
N ALA A 145 -7.22 16.61 15.38
CA ALA A 145 -5.88 16.08 15.62
C ALA A 145 -4.86 16.97 14.90
N ALA A 146 -3.76 17.29 15.57
CA ALA A 146 -2.64 18.00 14.96
C ALA A 146 -1.32 17.52 15.56
N ASP A 147 -0.25 17.57 14.77
CA ASP A 147 1.11 17.22 15.16
C ASP A 147 2.09 18.20 14.54
N VAL A 148 3.04 18.68 15.35
CA VAL A 148 4.20 19.44 14.87
C VAL A 148 5.45 18.85 15.48
N SER A 149 6.48 18.62 14.68
CA SER A 149 7.73 18.04 15.16
C SER A 149 8.92 18.51 14.36
N VAL A 150 10.07 18.50 15.02
CA VAL A 150 11.38 18.74 14.43
C VAL A 150 12.36 17.64 14.89
N GLY A 151 13.35 17.33 14.07
CA GLY A 151 14.29 16.27 14.39
C GLY A 151 15.63 16.42 13.68
N ASN A 152 16.50 15.42 13.86
CA ASN A 152 17.74 15.35 13.12
C ASN A 152 17.46 15.11 11.61
N LEU A 153 18.49 15.14 10.79
CA LEU A 153 18.39 15.07 9.31
C LEU A 153 17.52 16.18 8.71
N GLY A 154 17.44 17.35 9.35
CA GLY A 154 16.61 18.45 8.91
C GLY A 154 15.11 18.11 8.86
N SER A 155 14.66 17.16 9.69
CA SER A 155 13.27 16.73 9.69
C SER A 155 12.36 17.80 10.31
N GLU A 156 11.36 18.22 9.57
CA GLU A 156 10.31 19.15 9.96
C GLU A 156 8.97 18.57 9.53
N ARG A 157 7.99 18.55 10.42
CA ARG A 157 6.64 18.08 10.11
C ARG A 157 5.61 18.96 10.78
N ALA A 158 4.54 19.25 10.04
CA ALA A 158 3.33 19.85 10.56
C ALA A 158 2.12 19.20 9.88
N SER A 159 1.15 18.77 10.66
CA SER A 159 -0.10 18.23 10.14
C SER A 159 -1.26 18.59 11.05
N ALA A 160 -2.44 18.76 10.46
CA ALA A 160 -3.66 18.98 11.19
C ALA A 160 -4.85 18.41 10.43
N ALA A 161 -5.83 17.91 11.17
CA ALA A 161 -7.13 17.51 10.66
C ALA A 161 -8.21 17.90 11.67
N ALA A 162 -9.35 18.37 11.17
CA ALA A 162 -10.46 18.81 12.00
C ALA A 162 -11.80 18.48 11.35
N VAL A 163 -12.78 18.16 12.20
CA VAL A 163 -14.19 18.02 11.83
C VAL A 163 -15.00 19.07 12.57
N SER A 164 -15.92 19.71 11.88
CA SER A 164 -16.81 20.73 12.46
C SER A 164 -18.21 20.62 11.84
N THR A 165 -19.25 20.74 12.66
CA THR A 165 -20.63 20.67 12.22
C THR A 165 -21.27 22.06 12.22
N LEU A 166 -21.92 22.43 11.12
CA LEU A 166 -22.67 23.67 10.98
C LEU A 166 -24.06 23.39 10.38
N GLY A 167 -25.06 23.38 11.20
CA GLY A 167 -26.43 23.03 10.80
C GLY A 167 -26.51 21.57 10.34
N ARG A 168 -26.91 21.36 9.08
CA ARG A 168 -27.00 20.02 8.47
C ARG A 168 -25.71 19.56 7.73
N PHE A 169 -24.68 20.37 7.77
CA PHE A 169 -23.41 20.11 7.12
C PHE A 169 -22.36 19.73 8.15
N GLU A 170 -21.57 18.74 7.82
CA GLU A 170 -20.33 18.42 8.50
C GLU A 170 -19.18 18.72 7.54
N PHE A 171 -18.16 19.39 8.03
CA PHE A 171 -16.97 19.78 7.29
C PHE A 171 -15.78 19.08 7.89
N PHE A 172 -15.01 18.39 7.07
CA PHE A 172 -13.68 17.89 7.40
C PHE A 172 -12.65 18.68 6.60
N GLY A 173 -11.53 18.98 7.21
CA GLY A 173 -10.37 19.55 6.55
C GLY A 173 -9.08 18.97 7.12
N ALA A 174 -8.12 18.68 6.28
CA ALA A 174 -6.79 18.22 6.68
C ALA A 174 -5.71 18.84 5.79
N ALA A 175 -4.54 19.10 6.40
CA ALA A 175 -3.34 19.55 5.70
C ALA A 175 -2.10 18.94 6.35
N SER A 176 -1.07 18.67 5.54
CA SER A 176 0.23 18.22 6.03
C SER A 176 1.38 18.82 5.23
N TYR A 177 2.47 19.05 5.92
CA TYR A 177 3.78 19.40 5.39
C TYR A 177 4.83 18.51 6.04
N ASP A 178 5.75 18.01 5.24
CA ASP A 178 6.77 17.06 5.67
C ASP A 178 8.05 17.35 4.89
N LYS A 179 9.15 17.61 5.61
CA LYS A 179 10.45 17.90 5.04
C LYS A 179 11.54 17.10 5.74
N SER A 180 12.53 16.68 4.98
CA SER A 180 13.75 16.06 5.52
C SER A 180 14.91 16.32 4.55
N ASP A 181 16.08 16.66 5.07
CA ASP A 181 17.33 16.69 4.29
C ASP A 181 17.78 15.28 3.90
N GLY A 182 17.14 14.25 4.46
CA GLY A 182 17.41 12.85 4.17
C GLY A 182 18.80 12.39 4.58
N TYR A 183 19.19 11.27 4.02
CA TYR A 183 20.45 10.58 4.33
C TYR A 183 21.04 9.98 3.05
N VAL A 184 22.34 9.66 3.07
CA VAL A 184 22.99 8.94 1.98
C VAL A 184 22.75 7.44 2.12
N PRO A 185 22.08 6.77 1.16
CA PRO A 185 21.75 5.34 1.26
C PRO A 185 22.98 4.42 1.22
N VAL A 186 24.03 4.79 0.45
CA VAL A 186 25.28 4.01 0.38
C VAL A 186 26.21 4.48 1.49
N ARG A 187 26.82 3.53 2.20
CA ARG A 187 27.62 3.82 3.40
C ARG A 187 28.98 3.14 3.37
N GLY A 188 29.90 3.67 4.20
CA GLY A 188 31.23 3.09 4.39
C GLY A 188 32.12 3.18 3.15
N PRO A 189 33.03 2.21 2.93
CA PRO A 189 34.01 2.26 1.83
C PRO A 189 33.42 2.26 0.42
N ALA A 190 32.16 1.83 0.28
CA ALA A 190 31.46 1.84 -1.00
C ALA A 190 30.88 3.21 -1.38
N GLN A 191 30.83 4.17 -0.45
CA GLN A 191 30.30 5.50 -0.71
C GLN A 191 31.32 6.34 -1.47
N GLY A 192 30.87 7.06 -2.51
CA GLY A 192 31.68 7.99 -3.30
C GLY A 192 31.00 9.36 -3.47
N ALA A 193 31.61 10.25 -4.25
CA ALA A 193 31.09 11.59 -4.51
C ALA A 193 29.77 11.59 -5.32
N ALA A 194 29.46 10.49 -6.00
CA ALA A 194 28.20 10.29 -6.71
C ALA A 194 27.00 10.08 -5.75
N ASP A 195 27.25 9.66 -4.52
CA ASP A 195 26.20 9.37 -3.55
C ASP A 195 25.75 10.64 -2.84
N THR A 196 24.45 10.90 -2.89
CA THR A 196 23.81 12.07 -2.29
C THR A 196 22.69 11.68 -1.36
N ARG A 197 22.09 12.65 -0.70
CA ARG A 197 20.99 12.42 0.24
C ARG A 197 19.69 12.12 -0.52
N THR A 198 18.82 11.35 0.14
CA THR A 198 17.42 11.13 -0.24
C THR A 198 16.53 12.15 0.47
N ASP A 199 16.72 13.43 0.15
CA ASP A 199 15.89 14.51 0.68
C ASP A 199 14.41 14.32 0.28
N LEU A 200 13.52 14.95 1.05
CA LEU A 200 12.08 14.94 0.81
C LEU A 200 11.48 16.31 1.14
N GLU A 201 10.57 16.78 0.31
CA GLU A 201 9.56 17.76 0.65
C GLU A 201 8.21 17.27 0.14
N ALA A 202 7.21 17.17 1.02
CA ALA A 202 5.88 16.69 0.68
C ALA A 202 4.80 17.55 1.31
N LYS A 203 3.71 17.76 0.58
CA LYS A 203 2.56 18.57 0.98
C LYS A 203 1.28 17.85 0.60
N SER A 204 0.28 17.91 1.46
CA SER A 204 -1.06 17.48 1.11
C SER A 204 -2.12 18.38 1.73
N ILE A 205 -3.26 18.49 1.04
CA ILE A 205 -4.46 19.13 1.55
C ILE A 205 -5.68 18.33 1.10
N SER A 206 -6.64 18.14 1.99
CA SER A 206 -7.91 17.51 1.65
C SER A 206 -9.06 18.13 2.42
N GLY A 207 -10.26 18.01 1.86
CA GLY A 207 -11.49 18.46 2.49
C GLY A 207 -12.66 17.56 2.11
N ARG A 208 -13.63 17.47 3.00
CA ARG A 208 -14.89 16.75 2.79
C ARG A 208 -16.05 17.58 3.35
N VAL A 209 -17.17 17.53 2.64
CA VAL A 209 -18.43 18.08 3.10
C VAL A 209 -19.47 16.96 3.07
N ASP A 210 -20.05 16.67 4.23
CA ASP A 210 -21.12 15.72 4.39
C ASP A 210 -22.43 16.45 4.64
N MET A 211 -23.50 16.01 3.98
CA MET A 211 -24.82 16.62 4.07
C MET A 211 -25.90 15.55 4.18
N ALA A 212 -26.70 15.60 5.26
CA ALA A 212 -27.90 14.78 5.37
C ALA A 212 -28.96 15.26 4.34
N THR A 213 -29.45 14.32 3.53
CA THR A 213 -30.47 14.54 2.50
C THR A 213 -31.67 13.63 2.73
N GLY A 214 -32.76 13.83 1.99
CA GLY A 214 -33.92 12.92 2.02
C GLY A 214 -33.61 11.50 1.50
N LEU A 215 -32.49 11.33 0.77
CA LEU A 215 -32.05 10.05 0.21
C LEU A 215 -30.96 9.36 1.05
N GLY A 216 -30.41 10.03 2.04
CA GLY A 216 -29.31 9.54 2.85
C GLY A 216 -28.24 10.60 3.07
N LEU A 217 -27.01 10.21 3.42
CA LEU A 217 -25.88 11.10 3.61
C LEU A 217 -25.13 11.24 2.27
N LEU A 218 -25.03 12.48 1.77
CA LEU A 218 -24.20 12.86 0.64
C LEU A 218 -22.85 13.35 1.15
N SER A 219 -21.77 12.79 0.66
CA SER A 219 -20.39 13.18 0.96
C SER A 219 -19.67 13.60 -0.33
N LEU A 220 -19.09 14.79 -0.32
CA LEU A 220 -18.24 15.30 -1.41
C LEU A 220 -16.84 15.52 -0.86
N ARG A 221 -15.83 14.91 -1.46
CA ARG A 221 -14.45 14.96 -1.01
C ARG A 221 -13.52 15.39 -2.14
N GLY A 222 -12.52 16.23 -1.81
CA GLY A 222 -11.41 16.59 -2.69
C GLY A 222 -10.09 16.54 -1.94
N GLY A 223 -8.98 16.21 -2.65
CA GLY A 223 -7.65 16.21 -2.08
C GLY A 223 -6.58 16.43 -3.14
N PHE A 224 -5.48 17.05 -2.73
CA PHE A 224 -4.29 17.34 -3.55
C PHE A 224 -3.05 16.97 -2.79
N PHE A 225 -2.04 16.49 -3.48
CA PHE A 225 -0.73 16.22 -2.92
C PHE A 225 0.39 16.51 -3.93
N GLU A 226 1.56 16.82 -3.40
CA GLU A 226 2.80 16.88 -4.15
C GLU A 226 3.96 16.43 -3.27
N GLU A 227 4.95 15.81 -3.88
CA GLU A 227 6.24 15.49 -3.25
C GLU A 227 7.38 15.65 -4.23
N ASP A 228 8.51 16.13 -3.75
CA ASP A 228 9.80 16.20 -4.45
C ASP A 228 10.88 15.56 -3.58
N ARG A 229 11.76 14.76 -4.21
CA ARG A 229 12.80 14.04 -3.46
C ARG A 229 14.06 13.76 -4.25
N GLY A 230 15.16 13.69 -3.55
CA GLY A 230 16.40 13.12 -4.04
C GLY A 230 16.33 11.60 -4.15
N ALA A 231 16.97 11.04 -5.16
CA ALA A 231 17.01 9.59 -5.39
C ALA A 231 18.32 8.93 -4.88
N GLY A 232 19.10 9.62 -4.04
CA GLY A 232 20.33 9.08 -3.43
C GLY A 232 21.57 9.13 -4.34
N LEU A 233 21.48 9.71 -5.53
CA LEU A 233 22.56 9.88 -6.49
C LEU A 233 22.55 11.30 -7.06
N ALA A 234 23.73 11.87 -7.29
CA ALA A 234 23.88 13.20 -7.89
C ALA A 234 23.21 13.25 -9.26
N GLY A 235 22.31 14.22 -9.46
CA GLY A 235 21.53 14.38 -10.70
C GLY A 235 20.32 13.46 -10.85
N ALA A 236 20.02 12.61 -9.86
CA ALA A 236 18.82 11.80 -9.84
C ALA A 236 17.78 12.36 -8.85
N ARG A 237 16.57 12.62 -9.33
CA ARG A 237 15.42 13.11 -8.54
C ARG A 237 14.13 12.42 -8.95
N ALA A 238 13.16 12.46 -8.08
CA ALA A 238 11.81 12.01 -8.36
C ALA A 238 10.81 13.00 -7.75
N ASN A 239 9.70 13.25 -8.44
CA ASN A 239 8.55 13.91 -7.84
C ASN A 239 7.24 13.22 -8.23
N ALA A 240 6.22 13.45 -7.44
CA ALA A 240 4.87 12.98 -7.69
C ALA A 240 3.88 14.06 -7.27
N SER A 241 2.83 14.22 -8.06
CA SER A 241 1.71 15.08 -7.71
C SER A 241 0.40 14.45 -8.16
N GLY A 242 -0.72 14.87 -7.58
CA GLY A 242 -2.01 14.36 -7.99
C GLY A 242 -3.17 14.97 -7.21
N ASN A 243 -4.36 14.57 -7.66
CA ASN A 243 -5.60 14.94 -6.98
C ASN A 243 -6.57 13.77 -6.98
N VAL A 244 -7.51 13.82 -6.04
CA VAL A 244 -8.64 12.90 -5.95
C VAL A 244 -9.90 13.67 -5.65
N PHE A 245 -10.97 13.36 -6.36
CA PHE A 245 -12.31 13.83 -6.09
C PHE A 245 -13.26 12.66 -6.01
N SER A 246 -14.16 12.66 -5.04
CA SER A 246 -15.19 11.63 -4.90
C SER A 246 -16.51 12.21 -4.43
N ALA A 247 -17.59 11.56 -4.84
CA ALA A 247 -18.95 11.78 -4.36
C ALA A 247 -19.52 10.45 -3.90
N THR A 248 -20.02 10.39 -2.67
CA THR A 248 -20.64 9.20 -2.09
C THR A 248 -22.02 9.56 -1.57
N LEU A 249 -23.02 8.79 -1.95
CA LEU A 249 -24.36 8.87 -1.39
C LEU A 249 -24.68 7.54 -0.74
N VAL A 250 -24.98 7.55 0.55
CA VAL A 250 -25.20 6.34 1.33
C VAL A 250 -26.45 6.45 2.21
N GLN A 251 -27.21 5.38 2.24
CA GLN A 251 -28.29 5.15 3.20
C GLN A 251 -27.93 3.88 3.99
N ALA A 252 -27.57 4.04 5.25
CA ALA A 252 -27.31 2.89 6.12
C ALA A 252 -28.57 2.05 6.32
N PRO A 253 -28.48 0.72 6.37
CA PRO A 253 -29.62 -0.13 6.67
C PRO A 253 -30.11 0.14 8.11
N ARG A 254 -31.44 0.20 8.29
CA ARG A 254 -32.08 0.41 9.59
C ARG A 254 -33.01 -0.79 9.87
N GLY A 255 -32.63 -1.65 10.82
CA GLY A 255 -33.35 -2.88 11.05
C GLY A 255 -33.39 -3.75 9.78
N ALA A 256 -34.60 -4.08 9.32
CA ALA A 256 -34.82 -4.84 8.08
C ALA A 256 -34.90 -3.96 6.81
N ALA A 257 -34.75 -2.64 6.92
CA ALA A 257 -34.80 -1.76 5.76
C ALA A 257 -33.52 -1.90 4.91
N LEU A 258 -33.70 -1.76 3.60
CA LEU A 258 -32.60 -1.79 2.62
C LEU A 258 -31.67 -0.59 2.83
N GLY A 259 -30.38 -0.88 3.04
CA GLY A 259 -29.30 0.09 2.91
C GLY A 259 -28.71 0.07 1.52
N TRP A 260 -28.12 1.18 1.10
CA TRP A 260 -27.47 1.27 -0.19
C TRP A 260 -26.36 2.30 -0.21
N LYS A 261 -25.42 2.15 -1.12
CA LYS A 261 -24.32 3.09 -1.41
C LYS A 261 -24.16 3.27 -2.90
N LEU A 262 -23.92 4.50 -3.30
CA LEU A 262 -23.44 4.86 -4.64
C LEU A 262 -22.23 5.76 -4.47
N GLN A 263 -21.12 5.45 -5.13
CA GLN A 263 -19.88 6.21 -5.03
C GLN A 263 -19.24 6.35 -6.39
N ALA A 264 -18.88 7.57 -6.76
CA ALA A 264 -18.10 7.88 -7.95
C ALA A 264 -16.82 8.62 -7.55
N TRP A 265 -15.73 8.39 -8.29
CA TRP A 265 -14.46 9.05 -8.02
C TRP A 265 -13.65 9.27 -9.29
N ARG A 266 -12.79 10.29 -9.23
CA ARG A 266 -11.73 10.55 -10.21
C ARG A 266 -10.43 10.81 -9.47
N ARG A 267 -9.36 10.20 -9.94
CA ARG A 267 -8.01 10.38 -9.44
C ARG A 267 -7.05 10.72 -10.57
N THR A 268 -6.12 11.63 -10.34
CA THR A 268 -5.02 11.91 -11.26
C THR A 268 -3.70 11.78 -10.54
N SER A 269 -2.67 11.42 -11.29
CA SER A 269 -1.27 11.51 -10.87
C SER A 269 -0.40 11.96 -12.03
N ASP A 270 0.72 12.60 -11.73
CA ASP A 270 1.83 12.85 -12.64
C ASP A 270 3.14 12.60 -11.90
N LEU A 271 4.07 11.92 -12.55
CA LEU A 271 5.32 11.51 -11.97
C LEU A 271 6.47 12.00 -12.87
N PHE A 272 7.49 12.56 -12.22
CA PHE A 272 8.82 12.76 -12.79
C PHE A 272 9.80 11.80 -12.11
N ASN A 273 10.70 11.21 -12.88
CA ASN A 273 11.76 10.38 -12.32
C ASN A 273 12.97 10.37 -13.23
N SER A 274 14.13 10.75 -12.73
CA SER A 274 15.39 10.68 -13.46
C SER A 274 16.32 9.63 -12.87
N SER A 275 17.11 8.99 -13.72
CA SER A 275 18.17 8.08 -13.32
C SER A 275 19.51 8.44 -13.96
N VAL A 276 20.56 8.01 -13.29
CA VAL A 276 21.93 8.26 -13.71
C VAL A 276 22.71 6.95 -13.77
N ALA A 277 23.69 6.87 -14.66
CA ALA A 277 24.76 5.90 -14.61
C ALA A 277 25.83 6.38 -13.63
N VAL A 278 26.38 5.47 -12.83
CA VAL A 278 27.38 5.77 -11.81
C VAL A 278 28.73 5.23 -12.28
N ALA A 279 29.79 6.04 -12.18
CA ALA A 279 31.16 5.58 -12.44
C ALA A 279 31.52 4.41 -11.50
N ALA A 280 32.36 3.47 -11.95
CA ALA A 280 32.70 2.27 -11.19
C ALA A 280 33.32 2.57 -9.82
N ASP A 281 34.08 3.67 -9.71
CA ASP A 281 34.67 4.19 -8.47
C ASP A 281 33.72 5.10 -7.68
N ARG A 282 32.48 5.29 -8.16
CA ARG A 282 31.45 6.17 -7.61
C ARG A 282 31.89 7.65 -7.46
N SER A 283 32.85 8.09 -8.26
CA SER A 283 33.33 9.48 -8.23
C SER A 283 32.38 10.47 -8.94
N SER A 284 31.56 9.99 -9.87
CA SER A 284 30.70 10.84 -10.70
C SER A 284 29.48 10.09 -11.23
N THR A 285 28.53 10.86 -11.75
CA THR A 285 27.32 10.36 -12.41
C THR A 285 27.21 10.94 -13.83
N THR A 286 26.54 10.19 -14.71
CA THR A 286 26.14 10.64 -16.04
C THR A 286 24.64 10.41 -16.20
N PRO A 287 23.85 11.35 -16.77
CA PRO A 287 22.45 11.12 -17.04
C PRO A 287 22.22 9.83 -17.84
N ALA A 288 21.22 9.03 -17.47
CA ALA A 288 20.89 7.79 -18.16
C ALA A 288 19.50 7.87 -18.82
N ASN A 289 18.50 8.26 -18.08
CA ASN A 289 17.17 8.57 -18.58
C ASN A 289 16.48 9.65 -17.72
N SER A 290 15.49 10.30 -18.33
CA SER A 290 14.59 11.26 -17.69
C SER A 290 13.17 10.95 -18.12
N GLN A 291 12.38 10.42 -17.19
CA GLN A 291 10.93 10.28 -17.32
C GLN A 291 10.32 11.63 -16.97
N ASP A 292 10.13 12.48 -17.98
CA ASP A 292 9.80 13.88 -17.78
C ASP A 292 8.37 14.08 -17.27
N LYS A 293 7.46 13.15 -17.64
CA LYS A 293 6.05 13.12 -17.22
C LYS A 293 5.48 11.72 -17.30
N THR A 294 4.62 11.40 -16.34
CA THR A 294 3.82 10.17 -16.37
C THR A 294 2.39 10.50 -15.95
N PRO A 295 1.66 11.30 -16.77
CA PRO A 295 0.28 11.64 -16.45
C PRO A 295 -0.62 10.40 -16.51
N ALA A 296 -1.42 10.22 -15.48
CA ALA A 296 -2.43 9.16 -15.42
C ALA A 296 -3.72 9.65 -14.80
N THR A 297 -4.84 9.10 -15.25
CA THR A 297 -6.17 9.34 -14.70
C THR A 297 -6.88 8.01 -14.47
N GLY A 298 -7.40 7.86 -13.26
CA GLY A 298 -8.32 6.79 -12.88
C GLY A 298 -9.72 7.33 -12.63
N TRP A 299 -10.72 6.56 -13.05
CA TRP A 299 -12.13 6.79 -12.79
C TRP A 299 -12.74 5.55 -12.17
N GLY A 300 -13.72 5.71 -11.33
CA GLY A 300 -14.49 4.60 -10.83
C GLY A 300 -15.88 4.96 -10.39
N LEU A 301 -16.70 3.95 -10.45
CA LEU A 301 -18.08 3.94 -9.97
C LEU A 301 -18.28 2.66 -9.19
N ASN A 302 -18.87 2.72 -8.01
CA ASN A 302 -19.32 1.54 -7.29
C ASN A 302 -20.68 1.77 -6.65
N GLY A 303 -21.48 0.70 -6.59
CA GLY A 303 -22.78 0.69 -5.96
C GLY A 303 -23.01 -0.61 -5.22
N ALA A 304 -23.71 -0.54 -4.08
CA ALA A 304 -24.06 -1.70 -3.28
C ALA A 304 -25.45 -1.54 -2.66
N LEU A 305 -26.15 -2.64 -2.55
CA LEU A 305 -27.41 -2.81 -1.83
C LEU A 305 -27.17 -3.81 -0.70
N ARG A 306 -27.53 -3.49 0.53
CA ARG A 306 -27.37 -4.36 1.70
C ARG A 306 -28.64 -4.41 2.54
N GLN A 307 -28.99 -5.61 3.00
CA GLN A 307 -30.12 -5.81 3.89
C GLN A 307 -29.81 -6.89 4.92
N LYS A 308 -30.33 -6.71 6.13
CA LYS A 308 -30.27 -7.70 7.20
C LYS A 308 -31.69 -8.14 7.57
N LEU A 309 -31.93 -9.45 7.46
CA LEU A 309 -33.20 -10.08 7.77
C LEU A 309 -32.96 -11.20 8.81
N GLY A 310 -33.24 -10.88 10.09
CA GLY A 310 -32.90 -11.79 11.18
C GLY A 310 -31.40 -12.08 11.26
N GLY A 311 -31.03 -13.35 11.20
CA GLY A 311 -29.61 -13.78 11.19
C GLY A 311 -28.92 -13.72 9.82
N VAL A 312 -29.63 -13.38 8.74
CA VAL A 312 -29.09 -13.31 7.38
C VAL A 312 -28.81 -11.86 7.01
N GLU A 313 -27.59 -11.58 6.56
CA GLU A 313 -27.20 -10.32 5.92
C GLU A 313 -26.72 -10.63 4.51
N TRP A 314 -27.18 -9.87 3.53
CA TRP A 314 -26.75 -9.99 2.13
C TRP A 314 -26.41 -8.65 1.54
N GLU A 315 -25.49 -8.67 0.58
CA GLU A 315 -25.06 -7.52 -0.20
C GLU A 315 -24.95 -7.90 -1.67
N LEU A 316 -25.53 -7.06 -2.52
CA LEU A 316 -25.34 -7.12 -3.98
C LEU A 316 -24.67 -5.83 -4.41
N GLY A 317 -23.67 -5.92 -5.26
CA GLY A 317 -23.01 -4.73 -5.75
C GLY A 317 -22.36 -4.91 -7.10
N ALA A 318 -21.98 -3.76 -7.66
CA ALA A 318 -21.22 -3.67 -8.90
C ALA A 318 -20.25 -2.49 -8.84
N ASP A 319 -19.15 -2.61 -9.55
CA ASP A 319 -18.16 -1.54 -9.71
C ASP A 319 -17.54 -1.53 -11.10
N ALA A 320 -17.03 -0.36 -11.47
CA ALA A 320 -16.25 -0.16 -12.67
C ALA A 320 -15.04 0.70 -12.37
N ARG A 321 -13.90 0.39 -12.96
CA ARG A 321 -12.65 1.17 -12.87
C ARG A 321 -12.04 1.29 -14.24
N LEU A 322 -11.61 2.49 -14.60
CA LEU A 322 -10.91 2.80 -15.84
C LEU A 322 -9.64 3.57 -15.48
N ASN A 323 -8.50 3.14 -16.01
CA ASN A 323 -7.24 3.87 -15.92
C ASN A 323 -6.75 4.18 -17.34
N ASP A 324 -6.28 5.41 -17.53
CA ASP A 324 -5.66 5.92 -18.75
C ASP A 324 -4.37 6.63 -18.36
N GLY A 325 -3.26 6.33 -19.04
CA GLY A 325 -1.99 6.95 -18.72
C GLY A 325 -0.89 6.70 -19.72
N GLU A 326 0.05 7.60 -19.75
CA GLU A 326 1.23 7.52 -20.58
C GLU A 326 2.49 7.96 -19.83
N GLU A 327 3.63 7.51 -20.30
CA GLU A 327 4.95 7.95 -19.88
C GLU A 327 5.64 8.64 -21.05
N ARG A 328 6.32 9.77 -20.77
CA ARG A 328 7.16 10.52 -21.70
C ARG A 328 8.57 10.54 -21.17
N GLU A 329 9.51 9.94 -21.92
CA GLU A 329 10.88 9.73 -21.48
C GLU A 329 11.88 10.17 -22.53
N ARG A 330 12.99 10.76 -22.06
CA ARG A 330 14.23 10.94 -22.81
C ARG A 330 15.27 9.96 -22.27
N TYR A 331 15.96 9.27 -23.15
CA TYR A 331 16.94 8.26 -22.75
C TYR A 331 18.09 8.12 -23.75
N SER A 332 19.06 7.24 -23.46
CA SER A 332 20.26 7.04 -24.27
C SER A 332 21.08 8.33 -24.36
N TYR A 333 21.67 8.73 -23.20
CA TYR A 333 22.50 9.93 -23.11
C TYR A 333 23.87 9.68 -23.72
N MET A 334 24.23 10.44 -24.77
CA MET A 334 25.49 10.33 -25.51
C MET A 334 25.97 11.73 -25.94
N ALA A 335 27.28 11.98 -25.85
CA ALA A 335 27.88 13.26 -26.28
C ALA A 335 27.20 14.51 -25.69
N GLY A 336 26.77 14.44 -24.43
CA GLY A 336 26.18 15.59 -23.73
C GLY A 336 24.67 15.77 -23.95
N ALA A 337 23.98 14.90 -24.68
CA ALA A 337 22.55 15.01 -24.95
C ALA A 337 21.82 13.65 -24.94
N TYR A 338 20.51 13.66 -24.66
CA TYR A 338 19.65 12.51 -24.90
C TYR A 338 19.43 12.33 -26.41
N THR A 339 19.57 11.10 -26.89
CA THR A 339 19.47 10.78 -28.32
C THR A 339 18.12 10.15 -28.69
N ARG A 340 17.29 9.77 -27.72
CA ARG A 340 16.02 9.09 -27.89
C ARG A 340 14.93 9.74 -27.06
N ASN A 341 13.75 9.87 -27.67
CA ASN A 341 12.49 10.19 -26.99
C ASN A 341 11.57 8.99 -27.10
N ARG A 342 10.92 8.60 -26.01
CA ARG A 342 9.91 7.54 -25.97
C ARG A 342 8.62 8.08 -25.36
N VAL A 343 7.49 7.69 -25.95
CA VAL A 343 6.18 7.84 -25.35
C VAL A 343 5.51 6.47 -25.36
N THR A 344 5.01 6.04 -24.22
CA THR A 344 4.37 4.71 -24.08
C THR A 344 3.22 4.78 -23.10
N GLY A 345 2.15 4.05 -23.37
CA GLY A 345 0.97 4.06 -22.51
C GLY A 345 -0.17 3.22 -23.06
N GLY A 346 -1.36 3.44 -22.53
CA GLY A 346 -2.58 2.74 -22.90
C GLY A 346 -3.65 2.90 -21.84
N LYS A 347 -4.67 2.03 -21.91
CA LYS A 347 -5.81 2.02 -20.99
C LYS A 347 -6.01 0.64 -20.39
N THR A 348 -6.53 0.61 -19.17
CA THR A 348 -7.01 -0.61 -18.51
C THR A 348 -8.39 -0.36 -17.94
N SER A 349 -9.31 -1.31 -18.07
CA SER A 349 -10.61 -1.26 -17.42
C SER A 349 -10.94 -2.57 -16.72
N VAL A 350 -11.76 -2.48 -15.68
CA VAL A 350 -12.38 -3.62 -15.01
C VAL A 350 -13.80 -3.24 -14.63
N VAL A 351 -14.74 -4.09 -15.00
CA VAL A 351 -16.16 -3.99 -14.59
C VAL A 351 -16.52 -5.29 -13.88
N GLY A 352 -17.09 -5.19 -12.68
CA GLY A 352 -17.44 -6.37 -11.90
C GLY A 352 -18.79 -6.26 -11.21
N ALA A 353 -19.39 -7.41 -10.93
CA ALA A 353 -20.59 -7.54 -10.12
C ALA A 353 -20.42 -8.67 -9.11
N TYR A 354 -20.99 -8.51 -7.92
CA TYR A 354 -20.86 -9.48 -6.83
C TYR A 354 -22.15 -9.67 -6.05
N ALA A 355 -22.23 -10.84 -5.43
CA ALA A 355 -23.20 -11.16 -4.39
C ALA A 355 -22.41 -11.71 -3.19
N ASP A 356 -22.63 -11.16 -2.02
CA ASP A 356 -21.99 -11.53 -0.76
C ASP A 356 -23.03 -11.67 0.32
N GLY A 357 -22.79 -12.52 1.32
CA GLY A 357 -23.72 -12.67 2.41
C GLY A 357 -23.15 -13.41 3.60
N SER A 358 -23.88 -13.33 4.71
CA SER A 358 -23.59 -14.07 5.93
C SER A 358 -24.85 -14.56 6.61
N TRP A 359 -24.71 -15.66 7.32
CA TRP A 359 -25.73 -16.24 8.14
C TRP A 359 -25.19 -16.52 9.54
N THR A 360 -25.80 -15.86 10.54
CA THR A 360 -25.47 -16.04 11.95
C THR A 360 -26.56 -16.90 12.61
N THR A 361 -26.18 -18.03 13.18
CA THR A 361 -27.10 -18.94 13.88
C THR A 361 -26.41 -19.58 15.08
N GLY A 362 -26.92 -19.31 16.28
CA GLY A 362 -26.29 -19.75 17.52
C GLY A 362 -24.81 -19.33 17.57
N PRO A 363 -23.86 -20.26 17.78
CA PRO A 363 -22.44 -19.95 17.86
C PRO A 363 -21.76 -19.86 16.48
N TRP A 364 -22.49 -19.99 15.37
CA TRP A 364 -21.94 -20.05 14.03
C TRP A 364 -22.19 -18.78 13.23
N LEU A 365 -21.17 -18.35 12.52
CA LEU A 365 -21.27 -17.40 11.42
C LEU A 365 -20.72 -18.09 10.15
N VAL A 366 -21.55 -18.16 9.12
CA VAL A 366 -21.16 -18.62 7.79
C VAL A 366 -21.25 -17.42 6.86
N ALA A 367 -20.18 -17.14 6.12
CA ALA A 367 -20.11 -16.03 5.17
C ALA A 367 -19.58 -16.52 3.83
N GLY A 368 -20.12 -15.99 2.73
CA GLY A 368 -19.68 -16.35 1.40
C GLY A 368 -20.09 -15.35 0.35
N GLY A 369 -19.36 -15.33 -0.75
CA GLY A 369 -19.63 -14.45 -1.88
C GLY A 369 -19.02 -14.96 -3.16
N LEU A 370 -19.63 -14.52 -4.26
CA LEU A 370 -19.18 -14.75 -5.64
C LEU A 370 -19.10 -13.42 -6.35
N ARG A 371 -18.15 -13.33 -7.28
CA ARG A 371 -17.92 -12.14 -8.10
C ARG A 371 -17.50 -12.55 -9.51
N LEU A 372 -18.02 -11.84 -10.50
CA LEU A 372 -17.60 -11.91 -11.89
C LEU A 372 -17.04 -10.56 -12.31
N ASP A 373 -15.84 -10.56 -12.88
CA ASP A 373 -15.16 -9.39 -13.41
C ASP A 373 -14.82 -9.58 -14.88
N HIS A 374 -15.02 -8.55 -15.68
CA HIS A 374 -14.50 -8.41 -17.03
C HIS A 374 -13.38 -7.37 -17.02
N TRP A 375 -12.22 -7.72 -17.55
CA TRP A 375 -11.05 -6.83 -17.64
C TRP A 375 -10.65 -6.62 -19.09
N GLU A 376 -10.14 -5.41 -19.38
CA GLU A 376 -9.65 -5.05 -20.71
C GLU A 376 -8.34 -4.27 -20.62
N THR A 377 -7.49 -4.40 -21.64
CA THR A 377 -6.35 -3.54 -21.92
C THR A 377 -6.47 -3.07 -23.37
N THR A 378 -6.55 -1.76 -23.58
CA THR A 378 -6.83 -1.17 -24.88
C THR A 378 -5.90 -0.02 -25.18
N ASP A 379 -5.84 0.38 -26.45
CA ASP A 379 -5.07 1.54 -26.92
C ASP A 379 -3.58 1.51 -26.51
N GLY A 380 -2.99 0.32 -26.36
CA GLY A 380 -1.59 0.17 -26.02
C GLY A 380 -0.67 0.74 -27.09
N PHE A 381 0.38 1.47 -26.68
CA PHE A 381 1.37 2.01 -27.62
C PHE A 381 2.76 2.17 -27.04
N ARG A 382 3.77 2.09 -27.90
CA ARG A 382 5.17 2.48 -27.65
C ARG A 382 5.73 3.13 -28.91
N VAL A 383 6.03 4.43 -28.84
CA VAL A 383 6.61 5.20 -29.94
C VAL A 383 7.96 5.73 -29.51
N GLU A 384 9.00 5.44 -30.29
CA GLU A 384 10.35 5.94 -30.06
C GLU A 384 10.82 6.76 -31.24
N ARG A 385 11.46 7.90 -30.95
CA ARG A 385 11.96 8.84 -31.95
C ARG A 385 13.42 9.18 -31.69
N ASN A 386 14.16 9.46 -32.75
CA ASN A 386 15.43 10.12 -32.64
C ASN A 386 15.20 11.54 -32.08
N ALA A 387 15.87 11.88 -30.97
CA ALA A 387 15.63 13.15 -30.28
C ALA A 387 16.06 14.39 -31.11
N LEU A 388 17.04 14.23 -32.01
CA LEU A 388 17.55 15.33 -32.83
C LEU A 388 16.75 15.54 -34.12
N THR A 389 16.44 14.44 -34.84
CA THR A 389 15.82 14.48 -36.16
C THR A 389 14.30 14.33 -36.12
N GLY A 390 13.72 13.86 -35.00
CA GLY A 390 12.31 13.53 -34.87
C GLY A 390 11.90 12.24 -35.61
N ALA A 391 12.82 11.58 -36.31
CA ALA A 391 12.53 10.36 -37.08
C ALA A 391 12.01 9.26 -36.17
N VAL A 392 10.93 8.58 -36.60
CA VAL A 392 10.37 7.43 -35.91
C VAL A 392 11.32 6.25 -36.01
N LEU A 393 11.70 5.68 -34.88
CA LEU A 393 12.60 4.53 -34.75
C LEU A 393 11.84 3.25 -34.42
N LEU A 394 10.74 3.40 -33.69
CA LEU A 394 9.84 2.34 -33.29
C LEU A 394 8.42 2.89 -33.19
N ASP A 395 7.45 2.19 -33.73
CA ASP A 395 6.01 2.39 -33.47
C ASP A 395 5.36 1.02 -33.29
N GLN A 396 5.07 0.68 -32.04
CA GLN A 396 4.42 -0.57 -31.66
C GLN A 396 3.02 -0.26 -31.14
N ARG A 397 2.06 -1.04 -31.61
CA ARG A 397 0.65 -1.00 -31.23
C ARG A 397 0.22 -2.41 -30.86
N PRO A 398 0.43 -2.85 -29.59
CA PRO A 398 -0.05 -4.14 -29.14
C PRO A 398 -1.57 -4.26 -29.39
N ALA A 399 -2.04 -5.44 -29.73
CA ALA A 399 -3.47 -5.71 -29.85
C ALA A 399 -4.16 -5.54 -28.48
N ASP A 400 -5.39 -5.07 -28.55
CA ASP A 400 -6.27 -5.03 -27.37
C ASP A 400 -6.51 -6.44 -26.85
N ARG A 401 -6.70 -6.55 -25.55
CA ARG A 401 -6.91 -7.82 -24.86
C ARG A 401 -7.97 -7.66 -23.78
N ASP A 402 -8.74 -8.70 -23.61
CA ASP A 402 -9.80 -8.78 -22.61
C ASP A 402 -9.90 -10.18 -22.00
N GLY A 403 -10.75 -10.32 -21.01
CA GLY A 403 -11.09 -11.60 -20.43
C GLY A 403 -11.94 -11.48 -19.18
N GLU A 404 -12.37 -12.63 -18.70
CA GLU A 404 -13.23 -12.75 -17.53
C GLU A 404 -12.51 -13.46 -16.39
N VAL A 405 -12.86 -13.08 -15.16
CA VAL A 405 -12.39 -13.72 -13.94
C VAL A 405 -13.56 -13.93 -12.99
N VAL A 406 -13.75 -15.18 -12.58
CA VAL A 406 -14.67 -15.53 -11.48
C VAL A 406 -13.85 -15.62 -10.19
N SER A 407 -14.30 -14.95 -9.16
CA SER A 407 -13.70 -14.98 -7.82
C SER A 407 -14.76 -15.37 -6.79
N GLY A 408 -14.34 -16.02 -5.71
CA GLY A 408 -15.24 -16.41 -4.64
C GLY A 408 -14.55 -16.44 -3.28
N ARG A 409 -15.36 -16.37 -2.24
CA ARG A 409 -14.93 -16.56 -0.85
C ARG A 409 -15.97 -17.31 -0.05
N LEU A 410 -15.49 -18.10 0.89
CA LEU A 410 -16.32 -18.81 1.87
C LEU A 410 -15.59 -18.86 3.20
N GLY A 411 -16.24 -18.47 4.26
CA GLY A 411 -15.68 -18.50 5.61
C GLY A 411 -16.70 -19.02 6.63
N VAL A 412 -16.22 -19.74 7.60
CA VAL A 412 -17.01 -20.22 8.72
C VAL A 412 -16.30 -19.86 10.02
N THR A 413 -17.02 -19.26 10.93
CA THR A 413 -16.55 -18.92 12.26
C THR A 413 -17.44 -19.58 13.30
N ARG A 414 -16.84 -20.12 14.34
CA ARG A 414 -17.56 -20.71 15.48
C ARG A 414 -17.08 -20.08 16.78
N ASP A 415 -18.02 -19.57 17.55
CA ASP A 415 -17.79 -19.21 18.94
C ASP A 415 -17.70 -20.51 19.77
N LEU A 416 -16.56 -20.72 20.42
CA LEU A 416 -16.27 -21.88 21.28
C LEU A 416 -16.57 -21.59 22.76
N GLY A 417 -17.03 -20.38 23.07
CA GLY A 417 -17.20 -19.90 24.44
C GLY A 417 -15.87 -19.39 25.05
N GLN A 418 -15.95 -18.79 26.24
CA GLN A 418 -14.81 -18.20 26.94
C GLN A 418 -13.99 -17.23 26.06
N ASP A 419 -14.69 -16.38 25.30
CA ASP A 419 -14.11 -15.41 24.37
C ASP A 419 -13.21 -16.02 23.28
N THR A 420 -13.41 -17.31 22.98
CA THR A 420 -12.62 -18.06 22.01
C THR A 420 -13.41 -18.29 20.74
N THR A 421 -12.84 -17.95 19.60
CA THR A 421 -13.43 -18.12 18.28
C THR A 421 -12.48 -18.90 17.39
N ALA A 422 -13.00 -19.90 16.67
CA ALA A 422 -12.28 -20.59 15.60
C ALA A 422 -12.86 -20.21 14.25
N ARG A 423 -12.01 -20.12 13.21
CA ARG A 423 -12.43 -19.84 11.84
C ARG A 423 -11.69 -20.70 10.83
N ILE A 424 -12.34 -20.94 9.69
CA ILE A 424 -11.74 -21.49 8.48
C ILE A 424 -12.30 -20.70 7.30
N ALA A 425 -11.44 -20.36 6.33
CA ALA A 425 -11.87 -19.64 5.15
C ALA A 425 -11.08 -20.08 3.92
N GLY A 426 -11.75 -20.06 2.74
CA GLY A 426 -11.15 -20.19 1.44
C GLY A 426 -11.55 -19.01 0.58
N TYR A 427 -10.66 -18.57 -0.32
CA TYR A 427 -10.89 -17.39 -1.14
C TYR A 427 -10.08 -17.45 -2.43
N THR A 428 -10.58 -16.72 -3.44
CA THR A 428 -9.88 -16.43 -4.67
C THR A 428 -9.95 -14.94 -4.96
N GLY A 429 -9.02 -14.42 -5.76
CA GLY A 429 -9.01 -13.03 -6.20
C GLY A 429 -8.01 -12.83 -7.32
N PHE A 430 -7.99 -11.63 -7.90
CA PHE A 430 -7.11 -11.34 -9.01
C PHE A 430 -6.63 -9.89 -9.01
N ARG A 431 -5.58 -9.64 -9.79
CA ARG A 431 -5.05 -8.31 -10.09
C ARG A 431 -4.70 -8.23 -11.57
N PRO A 432 -5.28 -7.30 -12.34
CA PRO A 432 -4.81 -7.03 -13.69
C PRO A 432 -3.40 -6.41 -13.65
N ALA A 433 -2.64 -6.56 -14.73
CA ALA A 433 -1.38 -5.85 -14.89
C ALA A 433 -1.61 -4.34 -14.94
N SER A 434 -0.73 -3.57 -14.32
CA SER A 434 -0.76 -2.11 -14.37
C SER A 434 -0.21 -1.57 -15.70
N LEU A 435 -0.55 -0.33 -16.08
CA LEU A 435 0.02 0.33 -17.27
C LEU A 435 1.55 0.38 -17.21
N ASN A 436 2.11 0.58 -16.02
CA ASN A 436 3.54 0.50 -15.77
C ASN A 436 4.14 -0.86 -16.14
N GLU A 437 3.46 -1.96 -15.79
CA GLU A 437 3.94 -3.32 -16.08
C GLU A 437 3.80 -3.67 -17.56
N LEU A 438 2.72 -3.21 -18.20
CA LEU A 438 2.42 -3.49 -19.59
C LEU A 438 3.30 -2.70 -20.57
N TYR A 439 3.59 -1.42 -20.27
CA TYR A 439 4.09 -0.51 -21.31
C TYR A 439 5.37 0.23 -20.95
N ARG A 440 5.73 0.40 -19.65
CA ARG A 440 6.87 1.20 -19.25
C ARG A 440 8.13 0.36 -19.02
N PRO A 441 9.15 0.41 -19.88
CA PRO A 441 10.52 -0.02 -19.52
C PRO A 441 11.12 0.97 -18.52
N PHE A 442 12.02 0.50 -17.67
CA PHE A 442 12.74 1.39 -16.75
C PHE A 442 14.17 0.92 -16.51
N ARG A 443 14.98 1.83 -15.98
CA ARG A 443 16.38 1.59 -15.65
C ARG A 443 16.66 1.99 -14.20
N VAL A 444 17.41 1.15 -13.48
CA VAL A 444 17.92 1.45 -12.13
C VAL A 444 19.43 1.15 -12.15
N GLY A 445 20.27 2.18 -12.12
CA GLY A 445 21.71 2.01 -12.31
C GLY A 445 22.02 1.37 -13.68
N ASN A 446 22.68 0.22 -13.67
CA ASN A 446 22.99 -0.55 -14.87
C ASN A 446 21.93 -1.59 -15.24
N ASP A 447 20.97 -1.87 -14.34
CA ASP A 447 19.89 -2.83 -14.57
C ASP A 447 18.78 -2.22 -15.43
N VAL A 448 18.38 -2.92 -16.49
CA VAL A 448 17.26 -2.56 -17.36
C VAL A 448 16.14 -3.56 -17.19
N THR A 449 14.91 -3.09 -17.02
CA THR A 449 13.71 -3.92 -16.98
C THR A 449 12.77 -3.49 -18.10
N GLU A 450 12.51 -4.39 -19.03
CA GLU A 450 11.55 -4.21 -20.13
C GLU A 450 10.12 -4.51 -19.71
N ALA A 451 9.20 -3.80 -20.31
CA ALA A 451 7.76 -4.00 -20.19
C ALA A 451 7.30 -5.20 -21.02
N ASN A 452 6.07 -5.63 -20.79
CA ASN A 452 5.46 -6.71 -21.56
C ASN A 452 3.94 -6.50 -21.71
N ALA A 453 3.52 -6.08 -22.88
CA ALA A 453 2.09 -5.88 -23.19
C ALA A 453 1.26 -7.20 -23.20
N GLY A 454 1.92 -8.35 -23.24
CA GLY A 454 1.30 -9.68 -23.22
C GLY A 454 0.96 -10.23 -21.84
N LEU A 455 1.18 -9.46 -20.75
CA LEU A 455 0.93 -9.94 -19.39
C LEU A 455 -0.54 -10.29 -19.14
N LYS A 456 -0.77 -11.44 -18.53
CA LYS A 456 -2.08 -11.88 -18.01
C LYS A 456 -2.30 -11.33 -16.61
N PRO A 457 -3.57 -11.22 -16.14
CA PRO A 457 -3.84 -10.96 -14.73
C PRO A 457 -3.25 -12.03 -13.81
N GLU A 458 -2.74 -11.61 -12.66
CA GLU A 458 -2.39 -12.51 -11.57
C GLU A 458 -3.67 -13.01 -10.89
N ARG A 459 -3.72 -14.29 -10.54
CA ARG A 459 -4.82 -14.91 -9.79
C ARG A 459 -4.28 -15.51 -8.50
N LEU A 460 -5.02 -15.36 -7.41
CA LEU A 460 -4.68 -15.97 -6.13
C LEU A 460 -5.82 -16.85 -5.65
N GLN A 461 -5.47 -18.02 -5.16
CA GLN A 461 -6.35 -18.89 -4.36
C GLN A 461 -5.68 -19.18 -3.03
N GLY A 462 -6.49 -19.27 -1.97
CA GLY A 462 -5.96 -19.49 -0.63
C GLY A 462 -6.94 -20.17 0.30
N LEU A 463 -6.37 -20.80 1.32
CA LEU A 463 -7.07 -21.39 2.45
C LEU A 463 -6.43 -20.90 3.74
N GLU A 464 -7.22 -20.66 4.75
CA GLU A 464 -6.72 -20.31 6.08
C GLU A 464 -7.57 -20.95 7.18
N ALA A 465 -6.92 -21.24 8.30
CA ALA A 465 -7.58 -21.63 9.54
C ALA A 465 -6.98 -20.84 10.70
N GLY A 466 -7.82 -20.33 11.58
CA GLY A 466 -7.39 -19.48 12.66
C GLY A 466 -8.16 -19.72 13.95
N VAL A 467 -7.53 -19.37 15.06
CA VAL A 467 -8.14 -19.31 16.38
C VAL A 467 -7.79 -17.99 17.04
N SER A 468 -8.76 -17.38 17.70
CA SER A 468 -8.55 -16.17 18.49
C SER A 468 -9.22 -16.30 19.83
N ARG A 469 -8.58 -15.73 20.86
CA ARG A 469 -9.18 -15.54 22.18
C ARG A 469 -9.00 -14.08 22.58
N LYS A 470 -10.10 -13.37 22.80
CA LYS A 470 -10.13 -11.96 23.16
C LYS A 470 -10.85 -11.78 24.48
N GLY A 471 -10.12 -11.56 25.57
CA GLY A 471 -10.64 -11.28 26.89
C GLY A 471 -10.32 -9.85 27.34
N ASP A 472 -10.81 -9.46 28.51
CA ASP A 472 -10.66 -8.09 29.08
C ASP A 472 -9.21 -7.62 29.22
N LYS A 473 -8.27 -8.56 29.35
CA LYS A 473 -6.85 -8.26 29.63
C LYS A 473 -5.92 -8.56 28.45
N GLY A 474 -6.45 -8.96 27.31
CA GLY A 474 -5.59 -9.24 26.16
C GLY A 474 -6.22 -10.06 25.06
N LEU A 475 -5.42 -10.30 24.04
CA LEU A 475 -5.74 -10.99 22.82
C LEU A 475 -4.67 -12.04 22.52
N ILE A 476 -5.06 -13.20 22.03
CA ILE A 476 -4.17 -14.17 21.38
C ILE A 476 -4.83 -14.62 20.10
N GLU A 477 -4.11 -14.54 19.00
CA GLU A 477 -4.57 -15.00 17.68
C GLU A 477 -3.48 -15.82 17.01
N ALA A 478 -3.88 -16.89 16.33
CA ALA A 478 -3.01 -17.65 15.45
C ALA A 478 -3.77 -18.01 14.17
N THR A 479 -3.09 -17.92 13.02
CA THR A 479 -3.66 -18.26 11.71
C THR A 479 -2.61 -19.01 10.90
N ALA A 480 -2.94 -20.21 10.45
CA ALA A 480 -2.19 -20.92 9.42
C ALA A 480 -2.85 -20.66 8.06
N PHE A 481 -2.04 -20.52 7.01
CA PHE A 481 -2.55 -20.27 5.66
C PHE A 481 -1.72 -20.98 4.59
N TRP A 482 -2.39 -21.25 3.47
CA TRP A 482 -1.78 -21.61 2.20
C TRP A 482 -2.34 -20.70 1.12
N ASN A 483 -1.45 -20.20 0.25
CA ASN A 483 -1.81 -19.37 -0.90
C ASN A 483 -1.03 -19.82 -2.13
N ARG A 484 -1.68 -19.79 -3.28
CA ARG A 484 -1.06 -19.96 -4.60
C ARG A 484 -1.40 -18.78 -5.47
N ILE A 485 -0.38 -18.14 -6.05
CA ILE A 485 -0.54 -17.16 -7.12
C ILE A 485 -0.26 -17.87 -8.45
N GLU A 486 -1.20 -17.83 -9.35
CA GLU A 486 -1.07 -18.24 -10.74
C GLU A 486 -0.76 -17.04 -11.62
N ASP A 487 0.06 -17.24 -12.65
CA ASP A 487 0.54 -16.18 -13.54
C ASP A 487 1.16 -14.95 -12.80
N PRO A 488 2.00 -15.13 -11.75
CA PRO A 488 2.58 -14.00 -11.02
C PRO A 488 3.44 -13.15 -11.94
N ILE A 489 3.24 -11.82 -11.89
CA ILE A 489 4.05 -10.87 -12.65
C ILE A 489 5.34 -10.61 -11.87
N VAL A 490 6.47 -11.06 -12.41
CA VAL A 490 7.80 -10.91 -11.82
C VAL A 490 8.78 -10.35 -12.86
N ASN A 491 9.87 -9.73 -12.37
CA ASN A 491 10.97 -9.26 -13.21
C ASN A 491 11.92 -10.43 -13.45
N VAL A 492 11.77 -11.14 -14.58
CA VAL A 492 12.57 -12.31 -14.94
C VAL A 492 13.91 -11.88 -15.53
N THR A 493 15.01 -12.32 -14.95
CA THR A 493 16.35 -12.08 -15.48
C THR A 493 16.57 -12.88 -16.77
N LEU A 494 16.86 -12.17 -17.86
CA LEU A 494 17.12 -12.71 -19.20
C LEU A 494 18.61 -12.81 -19.53
N GLY A 495 19.44 -11.95 -18.93
CA GLY A 495 20.88 -11.97 -19.16
C GLY A 495 21.62 -10.91 -18.36
N ALA A 496 22.96 -11.05 -18.33
CA ALA A 496 23.87 -10.10 -17.68
C ALA A 496 24.78 -9.43 -18.69
N GLY A 497 25.11 -8.16 -18.45
CA GLY A 497 26.08 -7.41 -19.26
C GLY A 497 27.55 -7.73 -18.89
N PRO A 498 28.53 -7.30 -19.72
CA PRO A 498 28.33 -6.46 -20.91
C PRO A 498 27.82 -7.27 -22.12
N GLY A 499 26.82 -6.73 -22.82
CA GLY A 499 26.27 -7.36 -24.02
C GLY A 499 25.10 -6.59 -24.64
N THR A 500 24.80 -6.88 -25.90
CA THR A 500 23.63 -6.32 -26.61
C THR A 500 22.58 -7.40 -26.77
N PHE A 501 21.36 -7.11 -26.34
CA PHE A 501 20.23 -8.01 -26.36
C PHE A 501 19.18 -7.55 -27.38
N PRO A 502 18.38 -8.47 -27.97
CA PRO A 502 17.32 -8.10 -28.93
C PRO A 502 16.27 -7.15 -28.33
N ILE A 503 15.98 -7.30 -27.02
CA ILE A 503 15.19 -6.35 -26.23
C ILE A 503 16.09 -5.68 -25.20
N GLY A 504 15.80 -4.44 -24.81
CA GLY A 504 16.58 -3.70 -23.82
C GLY A 504 17.91 -3.12 -24.35
N GLY A 505 18.39 -3.54 -25.53
CA GLY A 505 19.61 -3.02 -26.17
C GLY A 505 20.90 -3.37 -25.44
N PHE A 506 21.85 -2.42 -25.32
CA PHE A 506 23.13 -2.62 -24.67
C PHE A 506 23.01 -2.54 -23.14
N ILE A 507 23.42 -3.60 -22.48
CA ILE A 507 23.54 -3.69 -21.02
C ILE A 507 25.01 -3.59 -20.64
N PRO A 508 25.43 -2.63 -19.82
CA PRO A 508 26.85 -2.47 -19.44
C PRO A 508 27.29 -3.55 -18.44
N ALA A 509 28.59 -3.63 -18.21
CA ALA A 509 29.16 -4.50 -17.18
C ALA A 509 28.54 -4.21 -15.81
N GLY A 510 28.27 -5.25 -15.02
CA GLY A 510 27.61 -5.14 -13.72
C GLY A 510 26.12 -4.81 -13.78
N GLY A 511 25.51 -4.82 -14.97
CA GLY A 511 24.06 -4.68 -15.16
C GLY A 511 23.41 -5.98 -15.59
N VAL A 512 22.09 -6.07 -15.42
CA VAL A 512 21.25 -7.19 -15.87
C VAL A 512 20.09 -6.68 -16.70
N LEU A 513 19.72 -7.47 -17.73
CA LEU A 513 18.47 -7.29 -18.44
C LEU A 513 17.41 -8.16 -17.78
N ARG A 514 16.26 -7.54 -17.48
CA ARG A 514 15.06 -8.22 -17.05
C ARG A 514 13.88 -7.88 -17.96
N GLN A 515 12.87 -8.72 -17.95
CA GLN A 515 11.56 -8.43 -18.51
C GLN A 515 10.47 -8.82 -17.52
N ARG A 516 9.39 -8.07 -17.47
CA ARG A 516 8.18 -8.47 -16.74
C ARG A 516 7.52 -9.64 -17.46
N GLN A 517 7.35 -10.76 -16.76
CA GLN A 517 6.75 -11.97 -17.30
C GLN A 517 5.82 -12.59 -16.26
N ASN A 518 4.81 -13.32 -16.73
CA ASN A 518 4.05 -14.24 -15.88
C ASN A 518 4.89 -15.51 -15.70
N ALA A 519 5.35 -15.76 -14.49
CA ALA A 519 6.26 -16.88 -14.20
C ALA A 519 5.51 -18.00 -13.46
N GLY A 520 4.91 -18.90 -14.20
CA GLY A 520 4.30 -20.12 -13.66
C GLY A 520 3.42 -19.91 -12.43
N THR A 521 3.87 -20.33 -11.23
CA THR A 521 3.15 -20.16 -9.97
C THR A 521 4.07 -19.73 -8.83
N ILE A 522 3.47 -19.15 -7.78
CA ILE A 522 4.10 -18.96 -6.47
C ILE A 522 3.23 -19.65 -5.43
N ASP A 523 3.77 -20.68 -4.78
CA ASP A 523 3.14 -21.34 -3.63
C ASP A 523 3.72 -20.79 -2.33
N ALA A 524 2.84 -20.46 -1.38
CA ALA A 524 3.22 -19.94 -0.07
C ALA A 524 2.43 -20.65 1.03
N ILE A 525 3.13 -21.15 2.03
CA ILE A 525 2.56 -21.66 3.27
C ILE A 525 3.09 -20.83 4.42
N GLY A 526 2.24 -20.51 5.38
CA GLY A 526 2.66 -19.66 6.47
C GLY A 526 1.84 -19.77 7.73
N LEU A 527 2.39 -19.13 8.77
CA LEU A 527 1.79 -18.99 10.08
C LEU A 527 1.89 -17.55 10.53
N GLU A 528 0.80 -17.00 11.02
CA GLU A 528 0.72 -15.68 11.65
C GLU A 528 0.25 -15.83 13.09
N GLY A 529 0.86 -15.08 14.00
CA GLY A 529 0.46 -15.04 15.40
C GLY A 529 0.50 -13.63 15.95
N ARG A 530 -0.45 -13.29 16.82
CA ARG A 530 -0.50 -12.04 17.56
C ARG A 530 -0.92 -12.30 18.99
N ALA A 531 -0.24 -11.68 19.94
CA ALA A 531 -0.63 -11.68 21.32
C ALA A 531 -0.50 -10.28 21.92
N GLU A 532 -1.45 -9.93 22.76
CA GLU A 532 -1.44 -8.70 23.55
C GLU A 532 -1.87 -9.02 24.97
N ARG A 533 -1.24 -8.41 25.97
CA ARG A 533 -1.60 -8.56 27.37
C ARG A 533 -1.39 -7.28 28.15
N LYS A 534 -2.44 -6.85 28.81
CA LYS A 534 -2.39 -5.75 29.79
C LYS A 534 -2.11 -6.30 31.19
N VAL A 535 -1.07 -5.79 31.85
CA VAL A 535 -0.65 -6.14 33.21
C VAL A 535 -0.46 -4.84 33.99
N GLY A 536 -1.45 -4.44 34.75
CA GLY A 536 -1.46 -3.16 35.45
C GLY A 536 -1.38 -1.99 34.45
N ALA A 537 -0.36 -1.14 34.59
CA ALA A 537 -0.10 0.00 33.74
C ALA A 537 0.72 -0.34 32.46
N VAL A 538 1.04 -1.62 32.26
CA VAL A 538 1.87 -2.08 31.14
C VAL A 538 1.05 -2.92 30.18
N THR A 539 1.10 -2.61 28.90
CA THR A 539 0.62 -3.44 27.80
C THR A 539 1.81 -4.00 27.03
N LEU A 540 1.88 -5.32 26.94
CA LEU A 540 2.84 -6.04 26.13
C LEU A 540 2.15 -6.55 24.89
N SER A 541 2.75 -6.37 23.72
CA SER A 541 2.28 -6.91 22.46
C SER A 541 3.39 -7.70 21.76
N SER A 542 3.01 -8.71 21.01
CA SER A 542 3.91 -9.44 20.13
C SER A 542 3.16 -9.90 18.90
N ALA A 543 3.85 -9.91 17.78
CA ALA A 543 3.31 -10.47 16.56
C ALA A 543 4.43 -11.12 15.74
N LEU A 544 4.07 -12.19 15.03
CA LEU A 544 4.97 -13.03 14.24
C LEU A 544 4.30 -13.36 12.91
N SER A 545 5.06 -13.33 11.84
CA SER A 545 4.68 -13.91 10.55
C SER A 545 5.82 -14.76 10.01
N ALA A 546 5.49 -15.97 9.59
CA ALA A 546 6.41 -16.89 8.93
C ALA A 546 5.78 -17.32 7.60
N THR A 547 6.47 -17.08 6.46
CA THR A 547 5.99 -17.42 5.13
C THR A 547 7.08 -18.09 4.31
N ASP A 548 6.90 -19.34 3.94
CA ASP A 548 7.73 -20.01 2.95
C ASP A 548 7.07 -19.93 1.58
N ALA A 549 7.49 -18.95 0.78
CA ALA A 549 7.03 -18.74 -0.58
C ALA A 549 8.06 -19.28 -1.57
N ARG A 550 7.60 -20.04 -2.59
CA ARG A 550 8.44 -20.64 -3.64
C ARG A 550 7.84 -20.41 -5.01
N VAL A 551 8.71 -20.05 -5.95
CA VAL A 551 8.36 -19.90 -7.37
C VAL A 551 8.50 -21.25 -8.06
N ASP A 552 7.52 -21.62 -8.86
CA ASP A 552 7.66 -22.57 -9.95
C ASP A 552 7.62 -21.76 -11.25
N GLY A 553 8.77 -21.65 -11.92
CA GLY A 553 8.92 -20.81 -13.11
C GLY A 553 8.22 -21.34 -14.35
N GLY A 554 7.72 -22.58 -14.33
CA GLY A 554 7.11 -23.24 -15.49
C GLY A 554 8.07 -23.31 -16.68
N SER A 555 7.50 -23.27 -17.90
CA SER A 555 8.27 -23.24 -19.14
C SER A 555 8.90 -21.87 -19.43
N ASP A 556 8.29 -20.79 -18.94
CA ASP A 556 8.64 -19.42 -19.34
C ASP A 556 9.84 -18.87 -18.55
N ALA A 557 10.02 -19.33 -17.32
CA ALA A 557 11.11 -18.90 -16.45
C ALA A 557 11.65 -20.06 -15.59
N PRO A 558 12.10 -21.21 -16.18
CA PRO A 558 12.46 -22.41 -15.43
C PRO A 558 13.60 -22.20 -14.44
N GLN A 559 14.47 -21.19 -14.67
CA GLN A 559 15.56 -20.79 -13.77
C GLN A 559 15.06 -20.28 -12.40
N LEU A 560 13.79 -19.92 -12.28
CA LEU A 560 13.18 -19.44 -11.04
C LEU A 560 12.63 -20.57 -10.17
N THR A 561 12.50 -21.79 -10.70
CA THR A 561 11.91 -22.92 -9.97
C THR A 561 12.69 -23.22 -8.68
N GLY A 562 11.96 -23.26 -7.55
CA GLY A 562 12.51 -23.43 -6.21
C GLY A 562 13.09 -22.15 -5.58
N LYS A 563 13.18 -21.03 -6.33
CA LYS A 563 13.63 -19.75 -5.80
C LYS A 563 12.55 -19.10 -4.93
N ARG A 564 12.99 -18.16 -4.08
CA ARG A 564 12.08 -17.30 -3.32
C ARG A 564 11.73 -16.06 -4.13
N PRO A 565 10.50 -15.54 -4.01
CA PRO A 565 10.19 -14.22 -4.55
C PRO A 565 11.16 -13.18 -4.00
N ALA A 566 11.59 -12.25 -4.86
CA ALA A 566 12.42 -11.13 -4.44
C ALA A 566 11.73 -10.31 -3.34
N GLN A 567 12.52 -9.75 -2.41
CA GLN A 567 12.06 -8.91 -1.30
C GLN A 567 11.13 -9.60 -0.27
N ALA A 568 10.87 -10.90 -0.36
CA ALA A 568 10.02 -11.66 0.56
C ALA A 568 10.86 -12.25 1.71
N PRO A 569 10.72 -11.78 2.97
CA PRO A 569 11.33 -12.44 4.12
C PRO A 569 10.57 -13.72 4.47
N ILE A 570 11.26 -14.70 5.05
CA ILE A 570 10.59 -15.87 5.63
C ILE A 570 9.93 -15.49 6.94
N TRP A 571 10.61 -14.71 7.76
CA TRP A 571 10.22 -14.36 9.11
C TRP A 571 10.15 -12.86 9.31
N SER A 572 9.10 -12.40 9.95
CA SER A 572 9.03 -11.07 10.54
C SER A 572 8.37 -11.14 11.91
N ALA A 573 8.88 -10.37 12.86
CA ALA A 573 8.37 -10.35 14.23
C ALA A 573 8.43 -8.94 14.78
N THR A 574 7.46 -8.60 15.63
CA THR A 574 7.42 -7.35 16.39
C THR A 574 7.13 -7.67 17.84
N ALA A 575 7.83 -7.02 18.77
CA ALA A 575 7.55 -7.04 20.19
C ALA A 575 7.37 -5.60 20.66
N GLY A 576 6.19 -5.29 21.18
CA GLY A 576 5.79 -3.95 21.62
C GLY A 576 5.62 -3.87 23.13
N LEU A 577 5.95 -2.71 23.69
CA LEU A 577 5.71 -2.31 25.07
C LEU A 577 5.00 -0.96 25.08
N SER A 578 3.90 -0.84 25.83
CA SER A 578 3.32 0.44 26.19
C SER A 578 3.17 0.50 27.71
N ALA A 579 3.72 1.51 28.36
CA ALA A 579 3.73 1.64 29.81
C ALA A 579 3.28 3.04 30.24
N GLU A 580 2.23 3.10 31.05
CA GLU A 580 1.80 4.32 31.74
C GLU A 580 2.70 4.51 32.97
N LEU A 581 3.82 5.26 32.82
CA LEU A 581 4.80 5.49 33.89
C LEU A 581 4.24 6.40 35.00
N SER A 582 3.28 7.27 34.64
CA SER A 582 2.49 8.08 35.53
C SER A 582 1.20 8.52 34.80
N GLU A 583 0.31 9.24 35.49
CA GLU A 583 -0.91 9.83 34.88
C GLU A 583 -0.60 10.75 33.68
N LYS A 584 0.63 11.27 33.60
CA LYS A 584 1.05 12.23 32.55
C LYS A 584 2.13 11.68 31.62
N LEU A 585 2.72 10.54 31.93
CA LEU A 585 3.89 10.05 31.20
C LEU A 585 3.65 8.63 30.69
N THR A 586 3.71 8.45 29.38
CA THR A 586 3.55 7.16 28.71
C THR A 586 4.77 6.85 27.84
N LEU A 587 5.32 5.65 27.99
CA LEU A 587 6.38 5.13 27.12
C LEU A 587 5.78 4.09 26.18
N ALA A 588 6.04 4.20 24.89
CA ALA A 588 5.79 3.17 23.89
C ALA A 588 7.12 2.77 23.21
N SER A 589 7.29 1.49 22.92
CA SER A 589 8.48 0.98 22.23
C SER A 589 8.14 -0.27 21.45
N ASP A 590 8.66 -0.36 20.23
CA ASP A 590 8.50 -1.50 19.33
C ASP A 590 9.87 -1.98 18.84
N LEU A 591 10.14 -3.26 19.05
CA LEU A 591 11.30 -3.96 18.50
C LEU A 591 10.84 -4.82 17.34
N THR A 592 11.26 -4.50 16.15
CA THR A 592 10.94 -5.23 14.92
C THR A 592 12.16 -6.01 14.44
N TRP A 593 11.94 -7.25 14.03
CA TRP A 593 12.93 -8.10 13.38
C TRP A 593 12.39 -8.64 12.06
N GLU A 594 13.23 -8.59 11.02
CA GLU A 594 12.96 -9.23 9.74
C GLU A 594 14.12 -10.12 9.35
N GLY A 595 13.80 -11.31 8.85
CA GLY A 595 14.74 -12.27 8.33
C GLY A 595 15.42 -11.82 7.03
N LYS A 596 16.35 -12.61 6.54
CA LYS A 596 17.01 -12.38 5.25
C LYS A 596 16.01 -12.37 4.10
N ARG A 597 16.32 -11.57 3.06
CA ARG A 597 15.61 -11.47 1.78
C ARG A 597 16.58 -11.58 0.63
N PHE A 598 16.06 -11.59 -0.58
CA PHE A 598 16.84 -11.49 -1.80
C PHE A 598 16.41 -10.26 -2.59
N GLU A 599 17.37 -9.53 -3.15
CA GLU A 599 17.10 -8.38 -4.02
C GLU A 599 16.57 -8.84 -5.38
N ASP A 600 17.05 -9.97 -5.88
CA ASP A 600 16.83 -10.46 -7.24
C ASP A 600 16.05 -11.78 -7.28
N ASP A 601 15.47 -12.04 -8.43
CA ASP A 601 14.68 -13.23 -8.76
C ASP A 601 15.52 -14.52 -8.71
N LEU A 602 16.81 -14.46 -9.03
CA LEU A 602 17.73 -15.61 -9.00
C LEU A 602 18.24 -15.95 -7.60
N ASN A 603 17.89 -15.17 -6.57
CA ASN A 603 18.35 -15.29 -5.19
C ASN A 603 19.88 -15.20 -5.05
N SER A 604 20.54 -14.47 -5.92
CA SER A 604 22.00 -14.28 -5.92
C SER A 604 22.45 -13.16 -5.00
N ARG A 605 21.60 -12.16 -4.76
CA ARG A 605 21.89 -10.96 -3.97
C ARG A 605 21.13 -10.99 -2.65
N VAL A 606 21.83 -11.39 -1.60
CA VAL A 606 21.26 -11.50 -0.24
C VAL A 606 21.16 -10.13 0.40
N LEU A 607 20.04 -9.84 1.04
CA LEU A 607 19.82 -8.74 1.98
C LEU A 607 19.78 -9.32 3.39
N ASP A 608 20.64 -8.82 4.28
CA ASP A 608 20.83 -9.34 5.62
C ASP A 608 19.57 -9.15 6.51
N PRO A 609 19.40 -10.02 7.52
CA PRO A 609 18.40 -9.81 8.56
C PRO A 609 18.62 -8.47 9.26
N ALA A 610 17.53 -7.87 9.74
CA ALA A 610 17.61 -6.57 10.38
C ALA A 610 16.77 -6.50 11.66
N TRP A 611 17.29 -5.79 12.66
CA TRP A 611 16.61 -5.36 13.86
C TRP A 611 16.35 -3.86 13.79
N ARG A 612 15.19 -3.42 14.24
CA ARG A 612 14.85 -2.02 14.38
C ARG A 612 14.15 -1.82 15.72
N LEU A 613 14.64 -0.87 16.50
CA LEU A 613 14.03 -0.43 17.76
C LEU A 613 13.51 0.98 17.57
N ASP A 614 12.23 1.16 17.79
CA ASP A 614 11.55 2.45 17.81
C ASP A 614 11.01 2.69 19.22
N ALA A 615 11.03 3.95 19.68
CA ALA A 615 10.45 4.30 20.96
C ALA A 615 9.93 5.74 20.98
N ARG A 616 8.91 5.96 21.81
CA ARG A 616 8.28 7.25 22.00
C ARG A 616 7.93 7.45 23.47
N LEU A 617 8.30 8.61 24.01
CA LEU A 617 7.95 9.05 25.35
C LEU A 617 7.01 10.25 25.23
N ASP A 618 5.77 10.08 25.65
CA ASP A 618 4.72 11.09 25.64
C ASP A 618 4.56 11.69 27.04
N TRP A 619 4.55 13.01 27.11
CA TRP A 619 4.24 13.79 28.31
C TRP A 619 2.99 14.63 28.08
N ARG A 620 1.90 14.29 28.76
CA ARG A 620 0.66 15.05 28.77
C ARG A 620 0.83 16.35 29.53
N VAL A 621 1.12 17.43 28.82
CA VAL A 621 1.34 18.78 29.41
C VAL A 621 0.00 19.38 29.86
N ARG A 622 -1.05 19.17 29.08
CA ARG A 622 -2.44 19.54 29.35
C ARG A 622 -3.39 18.45 28.88
N PRO A 623 -4.68 18.44 29.24
CA PRO A 623 -5.62 17.38 28.84
C PRO A 623 -5.61 17.05 27.35
N LEU A 624 -5.43 18.05 26.49
CA LEU A 624 -5.50 17.93 25.04
C LEU A 624 -4.13 18.07 24.35
N VAL A 625 -3.05 18.35 25.10
CA VAL A 625 -1.73 18.64 24.53
C VAL A 625 -0.69 17.67 25.12
N THR A 626 -0.05 16.94 24.24
CA THR A 626 1.04 16.02 24.57
C THR A 626 2.33 16.50 23.92
N ALA A 627 3.36 16.73 24.70
CA ALA A 627 4.73 16.88 24.22
C ALA A 627 5.36 15.49 24.12
N TYR A 628 6.21 15.27 23.14
CA TYR A 628 6.86 13.96 22.99
C TYR A 628 8.31 14.05 22.51
N VAL A 629 9.06 12.99 22.83
CA VAL A 629 10.33 12.64 22.22
C VAL A 629 10.16 11.27 21.59
N ALA A 630 10.52 11.13 20.33
CA ALA A 630 10.44 9.86 19.62
C ALA A 630 11.73 9.56 18.86
N GLY A 631 12.04 8.30 18.71
CA GLY A 631 13.19 7.85 17.95
C GLY A 631 12.88 6.59 17.15
N ASP A 632 13.28 6.62 15.89
CA ASP A 632 13.21 5.50 14.97
C ASP A 632 14.61 4.94 14.74
N ASN A 633 14.70 3.62 14.58
CA ASN A 633 15.97 2.90 14.45
C ASN A 633 17.00 3.31 15.54
N LEU A 634 16.59 3.30 16.81
CA LEU A 634 17.41 3.74 17.95
C LEU A 634 18.72 2.95 18.07
N LEU A 635 18.75 1.71 17.55
CA LEU A 635 19.97 0.88 17.50
C LEU A 635 20.96 1.36 16.43
N ASP A 636 20.57 2.32 15.58
CA ASP A 636 21.33 2.78 14.41
C ASP A 636 21.76 1.62 13.51
N ALA A 637 20.87 0.63 13.35
CA ALA A 637 21.14 -0.58 12.62
C ALA A 637 21.26 -0.31 11.11
N ASN A 638 22.20 -0.97 10.46
CA ASN A 638 22.40 -0.93 9.01
C ASN A 638 21.39 -1.86 8.31
N ILE A 639 20.19 -1.38 8.06
CA ILE A 639 19.10 -2.14 7.43
C ILE A 639 19.25 -2.07 5.91
N GLN A 640 19.68 -3.17 5.28
CA GLN A 640 19.84 -3.25 3.83
C GLN A 640 18.48 -3.24 3.13
N THR A 641 18.29 -2.32 2.18
CA THR A 641 17.05 -2.17 1.38
C THR A 641 17.24 -2.62 -0.06
N SER A 642 18.48 -2.57 -0.56
CA SER A 642 18.82 -2.98 -1.92
C SER A 642 20.28 -3.44 -2.01
N ARG A 643 20.59 -4.18 -3.07
CA ARG A 643 21.95 -4.57 -3.43
C ARG A 643 22.10 -4.63 -4.94
N THR A 644 23.03 -3.87 -5.49
CA THR A 644 23.33 -3.86 -6.93
C THR A 644 24.07 -5.13 -7.36
N ALA A 645 24.16 -5.39 -8.66
CA ALA A 645 24.87 -6.57 -9.17
C ALA A 645 26.38 -6.53 -8.92
N ASP A 646 26.97 -5.35 -8.83
CA ASP A 646 28.37 -5.12 -8.43
C ASP A 646 28.60 -5.13 -6.91
N GLY A 647 27.54 -5.43 -6.13
CA GLY A 647 27.62 -5.69 -4.69
C GLY A 647 27.41 -4.48 -3.79
N VAL A 648 27.18 -3.29 -4.33
CA VAL A 648 26.94 -2.08 -3.53
C VAL A 648 25.58 -2.19 -2.82
N ALA A 649 25.61 -2.06 -1.49
CA ALA A 649 24.41 -2.11 -0.67
C ALA A 649 23.81 -0.71 -0.45
N GLY A 650 22.49 -0.62 -0.59
CA GLY A 650 21.72 0.53 -0.14
C GLY A 650 21.08 0.25 1.22
N TYR A 651 21.02 1.25 2.08
CA TYR A 651 20.52 1.15 3.45
C TYR A 651 19.33 2.06 3.68
N SER A 652 18.46 1.67 4.60
CA SER A 652 17.37 2.48 5.14
C SER A 652 17.89 3.64 5.99
N ALA A 653 16.98 4.50 6.47
CA ALA A 653 17.31 5.62 7.32
C ALA A 653 18.16 5.20 8.54
N PRO A 654 19.19 5.98 8.93
CA PRO A 654 19.87 5.83 10.20
C PRO A 654 18.92 6.18 11.35
N ARG A 655 19.43 6.23 12.57
CA ARG A 655 18.66 6.70 13.73
C ARG A 655 18.11 8.11 13.49
N ILE A 656 16.78 8.23 13.63
CA ILE A 656 16.07 9.51 13.60
C ILE A 656 15.55 9.79 15.01
N VAL A 657 15.84 10.97 15.54
CA VAL A 657 15.31 11.44 16.83
C VAL A 657 14.59 12.75 16.60
N ARG A 658 13.40 12.88 17.17
CA ARG A 658 12.54 14.06 17.02
C ARG A 658 11.85 14.44 18.31
N VAL A 659 11.51 15.71 18.42
CA VAL A 659 10.68 16.26 19.49
C VAL A 659 9.45 16.91 18.86
N GLY A 660 8.31 16.84 19.50
CA GLY A 660 7.09 17.40 18.96
C GLY A 660 6.01 17.66 19.97
N LEU A 661 4.95 18.29 19.48
CA LEU A 661 3.71 18.57 20.19
C LEU A 661 2.55 18.00 19.40
N ARG A 662 1.68 17.27 20.09
CA ARG A 662 0.45 16.73 19.54
C ARG A 662 -0.76 17.32 20.26
N LEU A 663 -1.77 17.68 19.48
CA LEU A 663 -3.11 18.04 19.93
C LEU A 663 -4.09 16.95 19.50
N ALA A 664 -4.96 16.49 20.40
CA ALA A 664 -6.08 15.60 20.07
C ALA A 664 -7.29 15.96 20.94
N ILE A 665 -8.45 16.15 20.27
CA ILE A 665 -9.74 16.55 20.88
C ILE A 665 -10.81 15.57 20.41
#